data_054e7ed1446d0370156b31ace7103d3c
#
_entry.id   054e7ed1446d0370156b31ace7103d3c
#
_cell.length_a   1.000
_cell.length_b   1.000
_cell.length_c   1.000
_cell.angle_alpha   90.00
_cell.angle_beta   90.00
_cell.angle_gamma   90.00
#
_symmetry.space_group_name_H-M   'P 1'
#
loop_
_entity.id
_entity.type
_entity.pdbx_description
1 polymer ?
#
loop_
_entity_poly.entity_id
_entity_poly.type
_entity_poly.pdbx_seq_one_letter_code
_entity_poly.pdbx_strand_id
1 'polypeptide(L)'
;MIVGPKNSTSLPTTWTEITAIYVAERHRWEPREGEPADKPTTVVGTIRLVEPIETTNDDGELETVETCGVKGPIFPSTSASLEEGCSYRFEGRWTIYKNPKNRYAKPERQFVFSSFTPCEPAGKDGVCEYMASVARSLKVGFGEKRAAAVWERFGVDSLEAIRTRTDDVWTILAALPRLSIPRNSLDALAEELRRRKDREACEVDLLNTVGRRGIPKKSIRALIDRWGNDAARQVRLNCFRAFNGIGGVGFPKLDNLWLSLGGNPRSTKRQALAAWYRVHRSEGGHTWFPRTLAEQAVTSLGGVDGDAAKALRAARIAGRTAELITRGPSGPVVDSVTAWEYEQSGGTAVPGGFRWVADGGRAKNERDLAKIAARLSLARPEIWPRVERLQRIDDHQRGELRAATAGAFGILGGGPGTGKTFTVAALVGYLRGTIGRESILIGAPTGKAAVRVTEAMLANGVSGVQARTWHSHLAMLERDGADYFPAKVIIGDESSMVDTDLMAEVFRHISPGCHVLLVGDVNQLSPVGHGAPLRDLIRARVAYGCLTEIKRNSGGIVEACAAIREGRVWKTAENLRLHVAHDAARAVDHCLDLIQDAARRGLDPLRDVQVITALNDKGELSRRELNRRLQGELNPPSEDAPIVAGVPFRTDDKLVNGKNGTALKVDPATKEFLRNTSDYLISTYVANGEIGYATQVDGDRMFVQLDSGCEIAVKFRTEDGKAANDSNVDSDDAGGSLSSWDLGYAISCHKSQGSEWREVLTVLDPSYGAKMVCDRAWLYTAISRARDVQHLIGARSTADAM
;
A
#
# COMPACT_ATOMS: atom_id res chain seq x y z
N MET A 1 -37.24 -22.00 -28.99
CA MET A 1 -37.89 -23.29 -28.59
C MET A 1 -36.74 -24.26 -28.30
N ILE A 2 -36.29 -24.33 -27.06
CA ILE A 2 -35.39 -25.38 -26.62
C ILE A 2 -36.24 -26.34 -25.81
N VAL A 3 -36.49 -27.48 -26.42
CA VAL A 3 -37.24 -28.59 -25.81
C VAL A 3 -36.36 -29.13 -24.68
N GLY A 4 -36.75 -28.87 -23.45
CA GLY A 4 -36.16 -29.53 -22.28
C GLY A 4 -36.51 -31.01 -22.29
N PRO A 5 -35.64 -31.92 -21.85
CA PRO A 5 -35.93 -33.33 -21.80
C PRO A 5 -37.03 -33.60 -20.78
N LYS A 6 -38.15 -34.18 -21.26
CA LYS A 6 -39.17 -34.78 -20.42
C LYS A 6 -38.59 -35.98 -19.69
N ASN A 7 -38.73 -36.00 -18.35
CA ASN A 7 -38.39 -37.09 -17.43
C ASN A 7 -36.94 -37.18 -16.97
N SER A 8 -36.59 -36.34 -16.00
CA SER A 8 -35.64 -36.75 -14.96
C SER A 8 -36.02 -36.09 -13.64
N THR A 9 -36.20 -36.90 -12.60
CA THR A 9 -36.55 -36.52 -11.23
C THR A 9 -35.41 -35.90 -10.42
N SER A 10 -34.32 -35.48 -11.07
CA SER A 10 -33.19 -34.83 -10.45
C SER A 10 -32.83 -33.55 -11.20
N LEU A 11 -32.50 -32.47 -10.46
CA LEU A 11 -31.93 -31.25 -11.04
C LEU A 11 -30.79 -31.60 -11.97
N PRO A 12 -30.70 -30.97 -13.15
CA PRO A 12 -29.64 -31.26 -14.10
C PRO A 12 -28.26 -30.96 -13.45
N THR A 13 -27.43 -31.98 -13.34
CA THR A 13 -26.02 -31.86 -12.92
C THR A 13 -25.13 -31.30 -14.02
N THR A 14 -25.66 -31.15 -15.21
CA THR A 14 -25.03 -30.57 -16.39
C THR A 14 -25.00 -29.02 -16.26
N TRP A 15 -24.03 -28.43 -16.91
CA TRP A 15 -23.94 -26.97 -17.03
C TRP A 15 -25.17 -26.43 -17.75
N THR A 16 -25.79 -25.41 -17.12
CA THR A 16 -27.03 -24.80 -17.58
C THR A 16 -26.86 -23.27 -17.51
N GLU A 17 -27.54 -22.58 -18.40
CA GLU A 17 -27.69 -21.12 -18.37
C GLU A 17 -29.06 -20.77 -17.79
N ILE A 18 -29.09 -19.83 -16.82
CA ILE A 18 -30.32 -19.27 -16.27
C ILE A 18 -30.31 -17.77 -16.31
N THR A 19 -31.47 -17.15 -16.53
CA THR A 19 -31.63 -15.70 -16.38
C THR A 19 -32.40 -15.43 -15.09
N ALA A 20 -31.83 -14.59 -14.23
CA ALA A 20 -32.42 -14.29 -12.94
C ALA A 20 -32.14 -12.86 -12.48
N ILE A 21 -32.98 -12.35 -11.61
CA ILE A 21 -32.83 -11.08 -10.93
C ILE A 21 -32.07 -11.35 -9.63
N TYR A 22 -31.01 -10.60 -9.37
CA TYR A 22 -30.30 -10.66 -8.10
C TYR A 22 -31.06 -9.88 -7.04
N VAL A 23 -31.59 -10.58 -6.03
CA VAL A 23 -32.53 -9.99 -5.06
C VAL A 23 -31.80 -9.44 -3.85
N ALA A 24 -30.89 -10.22 -3.29
CA ALA A 24 -30.12 -9.81 -2.10
C ALA A 24 -28.81 -10.57 -1.98
N GLU A 25 -27.80 -9.91 -1.50
CA GLU A 25 -26.57 -10.56 -1.07
C GLU A 25 -26.74 -11.09 0.36
N ARG A 26 -26.46 -12.39 0.54
CA ARG A 26 -26.49 -13.04 1.86
C ARG A 26 -25.10 -13.11 2.47
N HIS A 27 -24.09 -13.32 1.64
CA HIS A 27 -22.70 -13.49 2.11
C HIS A 27 -21.69 -13.29 0.99
N ARG A 28 -20.53 -12.69 1.35
CA ARG A 28 -19.42 -12.46 0.41
C ARG A 28 -18.12 -12.92 1.08
N TRP A 29 -17.35 -13.77 0.40
CA TRP A 29 -16.02 -14.18 0.85
C TRP A 29 -14.98 -13.60 -0.12
N GLU A 30 -14.25 -12.61 0.35
CA GLU A 30 -13.12 -12.05 -0.38
C GLU A 30 -11.92 -13.01 -0.29
N PRO A 31 -11.04 -13.05 -1.30
CA PRO A 31 -9.77 -13.75 -1.21
C PRO A 31 -8.95 -13.24 -0.03
N ARG A 32 -8.30 -14.16 0.67
CA ARG A 32 -7.45 -13.80 1.81
C ARG A 32 -6.18 -13.10 1.34
N GLU A 33 -5.65 -12.20 2.17
CA GLU A 33 -4.37 -11.54 1.91
C GLU A 33 -3.26 -12.60 1.81
N GLY A 34 -2.50 -12.61 0.70
CA GLY A 34 -1.49 -13.64 0.38
C GLY A 34 -1.95 -14.72 -0.58
N GLU A 35 -3.23 -14.76 -0.95
CA GLU A 35 -3.71 -15.60 -2.04
C GLU A 35 -3.46 -14.96 -3.40
N PRO A 36 -3.42 -15.73 -4.49
CA PRO A 36 -3.17 -15.18 -5.83
C PRO A 36 -4.12 -14.01 -6.14
N ALA A 37 -3.59 -12.95 -6.72
CA ALA A 37 -4.35 -11.73 -7.05
C ALA A 37 -5.52 -11.96 -8.04
N ASP A 38 -5.59 -13.11 -8.66
CA ASP A 38 -6.63 -13.57 -9.57
C ASP A 38 -7.67 -14.47 -8.90
N LYS A 39 -7.53 -14.75 -7.60
CA LYS A 39 -8.50 -15.57 -6.86
C LYS A 39 -9.84 -14.83 -6.79
N PRO A 40 -10.95 -15.51 -7.16
CA PRO A 40 -12.25 -14.85 -7.17
C PRO A 40 -12.83 -14.65 -5.77
N THR A 41 -13.56 -13.55 -5.60
CA THR A 41 -14.49 -13.35 -4.50
C THR A 41 -15.65 -14.33 -4.65
N THR A 42 -16.01 -15.06 -3.61
CA THR A 42 -17.19 -15.93 -3.63
C THR A 42 -18.38 -15.19 -3.04
N VAL A 43 -19.45 -15.10 -3.82
CA VAL A 43 -20.70 -14.48 -3.39
C VAL A 43 -21.78 -15.55 -3.19
N VAL A 44 -22.54 -15.42 -2.12
CA VAL A 44 -23.78 -16.15 -1.89
C VAL A 44 -24.91 -15.15 -1.74
N GLY A 45 -25.93 -15.31 -2.52
CA GLY A 45 -27.09 -14.43 -2.54
C GLY A 45 -28.40 -15.18 -2.80
N THR A 46 -29.45 -14.40 -3.00
CA THR A 46 -30.74 -14.88 -3.44
C THR A 46 -31.03 -14.34 -4.82
N ILE A 47 -31.48 -15.17 -5.71
CA ILE A 47 -31.93 -14.79 -7.05
C ILE A 47 -33.41 -15.17 -7.23
N ARG A 48 -34.09 -14.39 -8.07
CA ARG A 48 -35.43 -14.71 -8.57
C ARG A 48 -35.31 -15.08 -10.04
N LEU A 49 -35.78 -16.27 -10.41
CA LEU A 49 -35.72 -16.74 -11.79
C LEU A 49 -36.69 -15.94 -12.67
N VAL A 50 -36.24 -15.52 -13.84
CA VAL A 50 -37.14 -14.88 -14.84
C VAL A 50 -38.13 -15.90 -15.42
N GLU A 51 -37.66 -17.12 -15.60
CA GLU A 51 -38.52 -18.25 -15.97
C GLU A 51 -38.50 -19.27 -14.82
N PRO A 52 -39.63 -19.43 -14.08
CA PRO A 52 -39.73 -20.44 -13.02
C PRO A 52 -39.44 -21.84 -13.53
N ILE A 53 -38.79 -22.65 -12.73
CA ILE A 53 -38.42 -24.02 -13.09
C ILE A 53 -39.32 -25.01 -12.32
N GLU A 54 -39.99 -25.90 -13.04
CA GLU A 54 -40.70 -27.02 -12.44
C GLU A 54 -39.71 -28.15 -12.09
N THR A 55 -39.81 -28.64 -10.88
CA THR A 55 -38.97 -29.72 -10.36
C THR A 55 -39.76 -30.55 -9.34
N THR A 56 -39.24 -31.71 -9.00
CA THR A 56 -39.85 -32.60 -8.00
C THR A 56 -39.20 -32.41 -6.63
N ASN A 57 -39.98 -32.25 -5.58
CA ASN A 57 -39.49 -32.19 -4.21
C ASN A 57 -39.02 -33.58 -3.69
N ASP A 58 -38.48 -33.65 -2.48
CA ASP A 58 -38.05 -34.92 -1.87
C ASP A 58 -39.16 -35.94 -1.62
N ASP A 59 -40.42 -35.45 -1.59
CA ASP A 59 -41.66 -36.25 -1.42
C ASP A 59 -42.25 -36.70 -2.76
N GLY A 60 -41.65 -36.33 -3.89
CA GLY A 60 -42.10 -36.71 -5.24
C GLY A 60 -43.16 -35.80 -5.85
N GLU A 61 -43.51 -34.67 -5.22
CA GLU A 61 -44.49 -33.72 -5.72
C GLU A 61 -43.82 -32.66 -6.61
N LEU A 62 -44.53 -32.16 -7.63
CA LEU A 62 -44.09 -31.08 -8.50
C LEU A 62 -44.10 -29.77 -7.73
N GLU A 63 -42.96 -29.14 -7.68
CA GLU A 63 -42.75 -27.82 -7.08
C GLU A 63 -42.22 -26.83 -8.11
N THR A 64 -42.75 -25.61 -8.13
CA THR A 64 -42.27 -24.53 -8.98
C THR A 64 -41.29 -23.68 -8.19
N VAL A 65 -40.05 -23.60 -8.64
CA VAL A 65 -38.99 -22.78 -8.05
C VAL A 65 -38.97 -21.41 -8.73
N GLU A 66 -39.39 -20.39 -8.01
CA GLU A 66 -39.32 -18.99 -8.46
C GLU A 66 -38.11 -18.29 -7.91
N THR A 67 -37.68 -18.65 -6.68
CA THR A 67 -36.50 -18.05 -5.99
C THR A 67 -35.59 -19.15 -5.47
N CYS A 68 -34.30 -18.92 -5.54
CA CYS A 68 -33.32 -19.86 -5.01
C CYS A 68 -32.04 -19.15 -4.50
N GLY A 69 -31.25 -19.89 -3.75
CA GLY A 69 -29.90 -19.45 -3.39
C GLY A 69 -28.98 -19.45 -4.62
N VAL A 70 -28.08 -18.48 -4.72
CA VAL A 70 -27.02 -18.45 -5.72
C VAL A 70 -25.66 -18.39 -5.04
N LYS A 71 -24.69 -19.11 -5.59
CA LYS A 71 -23.31 -19.07 -5.10
C LYS A 71 -22.34 -19.13 -6.28
N GLY A 72 -21.31 -18.29 -6.25
CA GLY A 72 -20.31 -18.38 -7.29
C GLY A 72 -19.21 -17.35 -7.18
N PRO A 73 -18.20 -17.46 -8.05
CA PRO A 73 -17.04 -16.59 -8.04
C PRO A 73 -17.33 -15.28 -8.78
N ILE A 74 -16.91 -14.17 -8.17
CA ILE A 74 -16.68 -12.91 -8.88
C ILE A 74 -15.18 -12.76 -9.04
N PHE A 75 -14.69 -12.94 -10.25
CA PHE A 75 -13.27 -12.81 -10.51
C PHE A 75 -12.85 -11.33 -10.47
N PRO A 76 -11.66 -11.01 -9.94
CA PRO A 76 -11.14 -9.65 -9.96
C PRO A 76 -11.03 -9.06 -11.36
N SER A 77 -10.97 -9.92 -12.38
CA SER A 77 -10.95 -9.55 -13.80
C SER A 77 -12.33 -9.28 -14.40
N THR A 78 -13.43 -9.60 -13.70
CA THR A 78 -14.79 -9.31 -14.16
C THR A 78 -15.17 -7.88 -13.74
N SER A 79 -15.63 -7.04 -14.66
CA SER A 79 -16.09 -5.67 -14.35
C SER A 79 -17.48 -5.64 -13.76
N ALA A 80 -18.27 -6.69 -13.95
CA ALA A 80 -19.62 -6.77 -13.41
C ALA A 80 -19.62 -7.12 -11.92
N SER A 81 -20.26 -6.30 -11.10
CA SER A 81 -20.70 -6.63 -9.74
C SER A 81 -22.15 -7.09 -9.78
N LEU A 82 -22.53 -7.99 -8.88
CA LEU A 82 -23.94 -8.30 -8.68
C LEU A 82 -24.57 -7.15 -7.88
N GLU A 83 -25.53 -6.47 -8.50
CA GLU A 83 -26.30 -5.37 -7.88
C GLU A 83 -27.73 -5.82 -7.65
N GLU A 84 -28.30 -5.50 -6.50
CA GLU A 84 -29.67 -5.87 -6.16
C GLU A 84 -30.66 -5.21 -7.12
N GLY A 85 -31.66 -5.95 -7.55
CA GLY A 85 -32.66 -5.52 -8.53
C GLY A 85 -32.21 -5.61 -9.99
N CYS A 86 -30.96 -5.97 -10.27
CA CYS A 86 -30.46 -6.14 -11.63
C CYS A 86 -30.61 -7.57 -12.12
N SER A 87 -30.82 -7.72 -13.44
CA SER A 87 -30.94 -9.03 -14.10
C SER A 87 -29.60 -9.49 -14.63
N TYR A 88 -29.33 -10.77 -14.45
CA TYR A 88 -28.09 -11.42 -14.88
C TYR A 88 -28.41 -12.75 -15.56
N ARG A 89 -27.59 -13.08 -16.52
CA ARG A 89 -27.51 -14.42 -17.12
C ARG A 89 -26.37 -15.15 -16.40
N PHE A 90 -26.73 -16.21 -15.67
CA PHE A 90 -25.76 -17.03 -14.94
C PHE A 90 -25.50 -18.33 -15.67
N GLU A 91 -24.23 -18.70 -15.80
CA GLU A 91 -23.81 -20.01 -16.30
C GLU A 91 -23.29 -20.86 -15.15
N GLY A 92 -23.88 -22.02 -14.93
CA GLY A 92 -23.52 -22.83 -13.77
C GLY A 92 -24.25 -24.16 -13.68
N ARG A 93 -24.39 -24.67 -12.49
CA ARG A 93 -25.07 -25.93 -12.18
C ARG A 93 -25.91 -25.85 -10.93
N TRP A 94 -26.96 -26.63 -10.88
CA TRP A 94 -27.79 -26.77 -9.68
C TRP A 94 -27.12 -27.66 -8.63
N THR A 95 -27.24 -27.33 -7.36
CA THR A 95 -26.79 -28.11 -6.22
C THR A 95 -27.81 -28.01 -5.07
N ILE A 96 -27.73 -28.93 -4.13
CA ILE A 96 -28.49 -28.88 -2.89
C ILE A 96 -27.54 -28.47 -1.76
N TYR A 97 -27.88 -27.37 -1.08
CA TYR A 97 -27.14 -26.88 0.06
C TYR A 97 -27.81 -27.34 1.36
N LYS A 98 -27.03 -27.98 2.24
CA LYS A 98 -27.42 -28.30 3.63
C LYS A 98 -26.60 -27.42 4.57
N ASN A 99 -27.28 -26.68 5.44
CA ASN A 99 -26.59 -25.84 6.42
C ASN A 99 -25.83 -26.72 7.43
N PRO A 100 -24.50 -26.70 7.49
CA PRO A 100 -23.72 -27.55 8.37
C PRO A 100 -23.89 -27.24 9.88
N LYS A 101 -24.38 -26.02 10.18
CA LYS A 101 -24.57 -25.55 11.56
C LYS A 101 -25.98 -25.83 12.09
N ASN A 102 -26.92 -26.21 11.24
CA ASN A 102 -28.27 -26.54 11.66
C ASN A 102 -28.73 -27.86 11.03
N ARG A 103 -28.62 -28.95 11.79
CA ARG A 103 -29.02 -30.32 11.35
C ARG A 103 -30.49 -30.45 11.02
N TYR A 104 -31.34 -29.53 11.50
CA TYR A 104 -32.78 -29.53 11.27
C TYR A 104 -33.23 -28.61 10.13
N ALA A 105 -32.31 -27.86 9.51
CA ALA A 105 -32.63 -27.04 8.35
C ALA A 105 -32.94 -27.91 7.14
N LYS A 106 -34.06 -27.62 6.47
CA LYS A 106 -34.38 -28.27 5.20
C LYS A 106 -33.29 -27.97 4.18
N PRO A 107 -32.94 -28.95 3.33
CA PRO A 107 -32.06 -28.72 2.21
C PRO A 107 -32.58 -27.62 1.30
N GLU A 108 -31.75 -26.60 0.99
CA GLU A 108 -32.10 -25.53 0.08
C GLU A 108 -31.47 -25.75 -1.30
N ARG A 109 -32.25 -25.52 -2.37
CA ARG A 109 -31.73 -25.52 -3.73
C ARG A 109 -30.84 -24.30 -3.95
N GLN A 110 -29.70 -24.52 -4.54
CA GLN A 110 -28.73 -23.48 -4.81
C GLN A 110 -28.19 -23.63 -6.22
N PHE A 111 -28.13 -22.50 -6.95
CA PHE A 111 -27.46 -22.45 -8.23
C PHE A 111 -25.99 -21.99 -8.04
N VAL A 112 -25.04 -22.85 -8.40
CA VAL A 112 -23.62 -22.53 -8.33
C VAL A 112 -23.15 -22.10 -9.71
N PHE A 113 -22.87 -20.79 -9.86
CA PHE A 113 -22.43 -20.22 -11.12
C PHE A 113 -20.88 -20.16 -11.22
N SER A 114 -20.38 -20.22 -12.43
CA SER A 114 -18.97 -20.00 -12.77
C SER A 114 -18.76 -18.64 -13.43
N SER A 115 -19.78 -18.12 -14.10
CA SER A 115 -19.77 -16.82 -14.77
C SER A 115 -21.17 -16.22 -14.75
N PHE A 116 -21.24 -14.89 -14.86
CA PHE A 116 -22.47 -14.16 -15.03
C PHE A 116 -22.26 -12.94 -15.93
N THR A 117 -23.30 -12.55 -16.64
CA THR A 117 -23.30 -11.39 -17.53
C THR A 117 -24.53 -10.55 -17.23
N PRO A 118 -24.40 -9.22 -17.03
CA PRO A 118 -25.54 -8.34 -16.92
C PRO A 118 -26.44 -8.45 -18.16
N CYS A 119 -27.73 -8.47 -17.95
CA CYS A 119 -28.70 -8.41 -19.05
C CYS A 119 -29.90 -7.55 -18.67
N GLU A 120 -30.53 -6.94 -19.68
CA GLU A 120 -31.77 -6.22 -19.44
C GLU A 120 -32.86 -7.21 -18.96
N PRO A 121 -33.65 -6.82 -17.95
CA PRO A 121 -34.76 -7.66 -17.48
C PRO A 121 -35.79 -7.84 -18.58
N ALA A 122 -36.22 -9.07 -18.81
CA ALA A 122 -37.20 -9.41 -19.86
C ALA A 122 -38.62 -9.63 -19.35
N GLY A 123 -38.78 -9.97 -18.07
CA GLY A 123 -40.10 -10.26 -17.48
C GLY A 123 -40.72 -9.06 -16.77
N LYS A 124 -42.06 -9.09 -16.59
CA LYS A 124 -42.84 -8.03 -15.93
C LYS A 124 -42.22 -7.57 -14.61
N ASP A 125 -41.99 -8.50 -13.70
CA ASP A 125 -41.49 -8.20 -12.34
C ASP A 125 -40.08 -7.63 -12.38
N GLY A 126 -39.21 -8.19 -13.22
CA GLY A 126 -37.85 -7.70 -13.38
C GLY A 126 -37.74 -6.29 -13.94
N VAL A 127 -38.53 -6.00 -14.99
CA VAL A 127 -38.57 -4.67 -15.60
C VAL A 127 -39.16 -3.63 -14.63
N CYS A 128 -40.24 -3.99 -13.91
CA CYS A 128 -40.83 -3.09 -12.94
C CYS A 128 -39.90 -2.81 -11.76
N GLU A 129 -39.24 -3.82 -11.22
CA GLU A 129 -38.29 -3.68 -10.11
C GLU A 129 -37.05 -2.87 -10.53
N TYR A 130 -36.54 -3.12 -11.74
CA TYR A 130 -35.42 -2.37 -12.30
C TYR A 130 -35.75 -0.88 -12.43
N MET A 131 -36.89 -0.53 -13.02
CA MET A 131 -37.35 0.87 -13.12
C MET A 131 -37.51 1.52 -11.74
N ALA A 132 -38.10 0.83 -10.78
CA ALA A 132 -38.31 1.31 -9.41
C ALA A 132 -36.97 1.46 -8.65
N SER A 133 -36.00 0.56 -8.85
CA SER A 133 -34.68 0.62 -8.26
C SER A 133 -33.87 1.83 -8.77
N VAL A 134 -33.85 2.05 -10.08
CA VAL A 134 -33.20 3.22 -10.69
C VAL A 134 -33.83 4.51 -10.18
N ALA A 135 -35.15 4.57 -10.09
CA ALA A 135 -35.87 5.73 -9.58
C ALA A 135 -35.59 5.99 -8.09
N ARG A 136 -35.43 4.96 -7.27
CA ARG A 136 -35.02 5.09 -5.86
C ARG A 136 -33.60 5.69 -5.74
N SER A 137 -32.67 5.28 -6.56
CA SER A 137 -31.31 5.84 -6.56
C SER A 137 -31.27 7.34 -6.90
N LEU A 138 -32.21 7.79 -7.74
CA LEU A 138 -32.39 9.20 -8.12
C LEU A 138 -33.27 9.98 -7.13
N LYS A 139 -33.85 9.32 -6.13
CA LYS A 139 -34.87 9.88 -5.22
C LYS A 139 -36.07 10.48 -5.96
N VAL A 140 -36.40 9.94 -7.12
CA VAL A 140 -37.64 10.31 -7.87
C VAL A 140 -38.78 9.40 -7.50
N GLY A 141 -39.96 9.96 -7.41
CA GLY A 141 -41.16 9.25 -6.94
C GLY A 141 -41.75 8.25 -7.93
N PHE A 142 -40.92 7.40 -8.57
CA PHE A 142 -41.39 6.39 -9.54
C PHE A 142 -41.25 4.99 -8.91
N GLY A 143 -42.27 4.55 -8.17
CA GLY A 143 -42.34 3.25 -7.52
C GLY A 143 -42.99 2.17 -8.38
N GLU A 144 -43.07 0.94 -7.83
CA GLU A 144 -43.57 -0.26 -8.50
C GLU A 144 -44.94 -0.10 -9.14
N LYS A 145 -45.92 0.64 -8.52
CA LYS A 145 -47.25 0.87 -9.08
C LYS A 145 -47.21 1.64 -10.41
N ARG A 146 -46.27 2.62 -10.53
CA ARG A 146 -46.08 3.36 -11.78
C ARG A 146 -45.37 2.50 -12.82
N ALA A 147 -44.40 1.71 -12.38
CA ALA A 147 -43.70 0.76 -13.24
C ALA A 147 -44.68 -0.29 -13.82
N ALA A 148 -45.56 -0.84 -12.99
CA ALA A 148 -46.58 -1.78 -13.43
C ALA A 148 -47.58 -1.16 -14.44
N ALA A 149 -47.99 0.09 -14.25
CA ALA A 149 -48.87 0.79 -15.20
C ALA A 149 -48.18 1.02 -16.56
N VAL A 150 -46.90 1.32 -16.57
CA VAL A 150 -46.11 1.42 -17.81
C VAL A 150 -46.00 0.05 -18.47
N TRP A 151 -45.74 -1.01 -17.69
CA TRP A 151 -45.66 -2.37 -18.23
C TRP A 151 -46.98 -2.83 -18.86
N GLU A 152 -48.11 -2.56 -18.22
CA GLU A 152 -49.43 -2.95 -18.78
C GLU A 152 -49.72 -2.29 -20.14
N ARG A 153 -49.08 -1.12 -20.41
CA ARG A 153 -49.29 -0.41 -21.67
C ARG A 153 -48.27 -0.79 -22.74
N PHE A 154 -47.02 -0.98 -22.35
CA PHE A 154 -45.89 -1.15 -23.29
C PHE A 154 -45.28 -2.55 -23.25
N GLY A 155 -45.65 -3.39 -22.26
CA GLY A 155 -45.10 -4.75 -22.14
C GLY A 155 -43.56 -4.76 -22.09
N VAL A 156 -42.98 -5.61 -22.90
CA VAL A 156 -41.49 -5.77 -23.03
C VAL A 156 -40.78 -4.50 -23.50
N ASP A 157 -41.49 -3.57 -24.16
CA ASP A 157 -40.94 -2.30 -24.62
C ASP A 157 -40.97 -1.20 -23.55
N SER A 158 -41.33 -1.50 -22.30
CA SER A 158 -41.50 -0.51 -21.23
C SER A 158 -40.27 0.32 -20.96
N LEU A 159 -39.08 -0.30 -20.90
CA LEU A 159 -37.79 0.41 -20.72
C LEU A 159 -37.48 1.34 -21.91
N GLU A 160 -37.72 0.84 -23.12
CA GLU A 160 -37.49 1.61 -24.34
C GLU A 160 -38.51 2.74 -24.48
N ALA A 161 -39.75 2.54 -24.06
CA ALA A 161 -40.75 3.58 -24.03
C ALA A 161 -40.37 4.72 -23.07
N ILE A 162 -39.87 4.46 -21.88
CA ILE A 162 -39.37 5.51 -20.97
C ILE A 162 -38.19 6.23 -21.61
N ARG A 163 -37.26 5.52 -22.25
CA ARG A 163 -36.03 6.07 -22.86
C ARG A 163 -36.32 6.99 -24.06
N THR A 164 -37.25 6.61 -24.92
CA THR A 164 -37.44 7.23 -26.23
C THR A 164 -38.78 7.91 -26.43
N ARG A 165 -39.81 7.48 -25.73
CA ARG A 165 -41.19 7.97 -25.79
C ARG A 165 -41.68 8.50 -24.45
N THR A 166 -40.84 9.31 -23.79
CA THR A 166 -41.09 9.84 -22.44
C THR A 166 -42.40 10.64 -22.36
N ASP A 167 -42.76 11.35 -23.45
CA ASP A 167 -44.05 12.09 -23.55
C ASP A 167 -45.26 11.19 -23.48
N ASP A 168 -45.22 10.04 -24.17
CA ASP A 168 -46.32 9.08 -24.16
C ASP A 168 -46.49 8.47 -22.77
N VAL A 169 -45.35 8.10 -22.13
CA VAL A 169 -45.34 7.56 -20.78
C VAL A 169 -45.89 8.57 -19.77
N TRP A 170 -45.47 9.84 -19.89
CA TRP A 170 -45.97 10.90 -19.00
C TRP A 170 -47.46 11.11 -19.16
N THR A 171 -47.97 11.16 -20.39
CA THR A 171 -49.38 11.35 -20.70
C THR A 171 -50.22 10.21 -20.08
N ILE A 172 -49.79 8.97 -20.20
CA ILE A 172 -50.47 7.81 -19.62
C ILE A 172 -50.50 7.89 -18.10
N LEU A 173 -49.38 8.20 -17.45
CA LEU A 173 -49.32 8.31 -16.00
C LEU A 173 -50.14 9.48 -15.45
N ALA A 174 -50.18 10.60 -16.20
CA ALA A 174 -50.96 11.79 -15.84
C ALA A 174 -52.50 11.51 -15.91
N ALA A 175 -52.90 10.65 -16.81
CA ALA A 175 -54.29 10.26 -16.97
C ALA A 175 -54.82 9.27 -15.89
N LEU A 176 -53.88 8.62 -15.14
CA LEU A 176 -54.24 7.62 -14.14
C LEU A 176 -54.36 8.25 -12.74
N PRO A 177 -55.50 8.00 -12.00
CA PRO A 177 -55.65 8.52 -10.65
C PRO A 177 -54.51 8.07 -9.73
N ARG A 178 -53.85 9.03 -9.01
CA ARG A 178 -52.79 8.81 -8.04
C ARG A 178 -51.46 8.29 -8.61
N LEU A 179 -51.30 8.21 -9.93
CA LEU A 179 -50.05 7.77 -10.56
C LEU A 179 -49.30 8.89 -11.30
N SER A 180 -49.85 10.09 -11.32
CA SER A 180 -49.14 11.25 -11.93
C SER A 180 -47.79 11.47 -11.29
N ILE A 181 -46.86 11.92 -12.10
CA ILE A 181 -45.46 12.22 -11.68
C ILE A 181 -45.04 13.57 -12.33
N PRO A 182 -44.27 14.40 -11.63
CA PRO A 182 -43.67 15.60 -12.24
C PRO A 182 -42.87 15.22 -13.49
N ARG A 183 -43.01 16.02 -14.54
CA ARG A 183 -42.34 15.76 -15.83
C ARG A 183 -40.84 15.64 -15.68
N ASN A 184 -40.19 16.56 -14.97
CA ASN A 184 -38.78 16.56 -14.71
C ASN A 184 -38.27 15.29 -14.00
N SER A 185 -39.11 14.68 -13.16
CA SER A 185 -38.80 13.40 -12.48
C SER A 185 -38.78 12.22 -13.44
N LEU A 186 -39.70 12.19 -14.41
CA LEU A 186 -39.71 11.16 -15.44
C LEU A 186 -38.57 11.38 -16.46
N ASP A 187 -38.28 12.64 -16.81
CA ASP A 187 -37.15 12.96 -17.69
C ASP A 187 -35.82 12.56 -17.07
N ALA A 188 -35.62 12.78 -15.76
CA ALA A 188 -34.44 12.32 -15.03
C ALA A 188 -34.30 10.78 -15.01
N LEU A 189 -35.43 10.07 -14.83
CA LEU A 189 -35.44 8.61 -14.91
C LEU A 189 -35.09 8.12 -16.34
N ALA A 190 -35.66 8.75 -17.35
CA ALA A 190 -35.42 8.41 -18.75
C ALA A 190 -33.93 8.62 -19.14
N GLU A 191 -33.33 9.73 -18.69
CA GLU A 191 -31.94 10.04 -18.92
C GLU A 191 -30.99 9.04 -18.24
N GLU A 192 -31.26 8.70 -16.97
CA GLU A 192 -30.45 7.71 -16.27
C GLU A 192 -30.58 6.31 -16.86
N LEU A 193 -31.78 5.91 -17.31
CA LEU A 193 -31.97 4.62 -18.00
C LEU A 193 -31.24 4.58 -19.36
N ARG A 194 -31.19 5.71 -20.12
CA ARG A 194 -30.36 5.83 -21.33
C ARG A 194 -28.88 5.69 -21.00
N ARG A 195 -28.40 6.45 -20.02
CA ARG A 195 -27.02 6.45 -19.57
C ARG A 195 -26.55 5.06 -19.10
N ARG A 196 -27.41 4.30 -18.39
CA ARG A 196 -27.10 2.93 -17.97
C ARG A 196 -26.99 1.99 -19.15
N LYS A 197 -27.92 2.05 -20.10
CA LYS A 197 -27.88 1.24 -21.33
C LYS A 197 -26.61 1.48 -22.14
N ASP A 198 -26.25 2.73 -22.34
CA ASP A 198 -25.03 3.12 -23.07
C ASP A 198 -23.76 2.65 -22.33
N ARG A 199 -23.76 2.78 -21.02
CA ARG A 199 -22.66 2.34 -20.18
C ARG A 199 -22.49 0.81 -20.19
N GLU A 200 -23.56 0.05 -20.08
CA GLU A 200 -23.55 -1.41 -20.15
C GLU A 200 -23.06 -1.91 -21.52
N ALA A 201 -23.53 -1.33 -22.60
CA ALA A 201 -23.08 -1.67 -23.96
C ALA A 201 -21.58 -1.36 -24.13
N CYS A 202 -21.14 -0.23 -23.61
CA CYS A 202 -19.72 0.16 -23.62
C CYS A 202 -18.86 -0.80 -22.78
N GLU A 203 -19.33 -1.20 -21.61
CA GLU A 203 -18.62 -2.13 -20.73
C GLU A 203 -18.50 -3.51 -21.37
N VAL A 204 -19.55 -4.03 -21.99
CA VAL A 204 -19.54 -5.29 -22.73
C VAL A 204 -18.56 -5.23 -23.91
N ASP A 205 -18.60 -4.18 -24.74
CA ASP A 205 -17.67 -4.02 -25.86
C ASP A 205 -16.21 -3.91 -25.37
N LEU A 206 -15.98 -3.18 -24.29
CA LEU A 206 -14.66 -3.06 -23.69
C LEU A 206 -14.17 -4.40 -23.12
N LEU A 207 -15.03 -5.17 -22.44
CA LEU A 207 -14.71 -6.50 -21.93
C LEU A 207 -14.37 -7.47 -23.06
N ASN A 208 -15.14 -7.46 -24.13
CA ASN A 208 -14.86 -8.26 -25.34
C ASN A 208 -13.52 -7.88 -25.95
N THR A 209 -13.18 -6.59 -25.95
CA THR A 209 -11.91 -6.07 -26.48
C THR A 209 -10.71 -6.46 -25.62
N VAL A 210 -10.85 -6.29 -24.31
CA VAL A 210 -9.76 -6.54 -23.34
C VAL A 210 -9.61 -8.04 -23.02
N GLY A 211 -10.71 -8.80 -23.01
CA GLY A 211 -10.75 -10.22 -22.70
C GLY A 211 -10.25 -10.58 -21.30
N ARG A 212 -10.07 -11.88 -21.05
CA ARG A 212 -9.59 -12.43 -19.76
C ARG A 212 -8.05 -12.30 -19.64
N ARG A 213 -7.49 -11.06 -19.64
CA ARG A 213 -6.04 -10.82 -19.61
C ARG A 213 -5.52 -10.27 -18.29
N GLY A 214 -6.27 -10.48 -17.20
CA GLY A 214 -5.86 -10.06 -15.87
C GLY A 214 -5.78 -8.54 -15.68
N ILE A 215 -6.55 -7.76 -16.45
CA ILE A 215 -6.69 -6.32 -16.28
C ILE A 215 -7.69 -6.06 -15.15
N PRO A 216 -7.31 -5.29 -14.11
CA PRO A 216 -8.18 -5.05 -12.97
C PRO A 216 -9.47 -4.30 -13.34
N LYS A 217 -10.59 -4.63 -12.69
CA LYS A 217 -11.87 -3.92 -12.84
C LYS A 217 -11.73 -2.41 -12.68
N LYS A 218 -10.98 -1.96 -11.65
CA LYS A 218 -10.70 -0.55 -11.42
C LYS A 218 -10.11 0.14 -12.65
N SER A 219 -9.22 -0.55 -13.36
CA SER A 219 -8.60 -0.01 -14.58
C SER A 219 -9.58 0.04 -15.75
N ILE A 220 -10.52 -0.91 -15.84
CA ILE A 220 -11.59 -0.92 -16.86
C ILE A 220 -12.56 0.24 -16.58
N ARG A 221 -12.98 0.44 -15.34
CA ARG A 221 -13.82 1.58 -14.95
C ARG A 221 -13.15 2.92 -15.27
N ALA A 222 -11.87 3.06 -14.93
CA ALA A 222 -11.11 4.27 -15.25
C ALA A 222 -10.99 4.54 -16.75
N LEU A 223 -11.00 3.51 -17.61
CA LEU A 223 -11.10 3.68 -19.07
C LEU A 223 -12.46 4.23 -19.50
N ILE A 224 -13.54 3.68 -18.94
CA ILE A 224 -14.90 4.13 -19.24
C ILE A 224 -15.10 5.57 -18.76
N ASP A 225 -14.63 5.89 -17.56
CA ASP A 225 -14.71 7.26 -17.01
C ASP A 225 -13.92 8.28 -17.87
N ARG A 226 -12.80 7.85 -18.47
CA ARG A 226 -11.94 8.70 -19.30
C ARG A 226 -12.43 8.85 -20.75
N TRP A 227 -12.90 7.77 -21.36
CA TRP A 227 -13.16 7.69 -22.80
C TRP A 227 -14.63 7.46 -23.13
N GLY A 228 -15.49 7.22 -22.13
CA GLY A 228 -16.92 6.94 -22.32
C GLY A 228 -17.13 5.80 -23.33
N ASN A 229 -18.08 5.99 -24.23
CA ASN A 229 -18.43 5.00 -25.27
C ASN A 229 -17.31 4.72 -26.29
N ASP A 230 -16.28 5.57 -26.33
CA ASP A 230 -15.11 5.38 -27.20
C ASP A 230 -14.03 4.47 -26.56
N ALA A 231 -14.20 4.00 -25.32
CA ALA A 231 -13.16 3.30 -24.58
C ALA A 231 -12.62 2.07 -25.33
N ALA A 232 -13.48 1.19 -25.82
CA ALA A 232 -13.07 0.01 -26.58
C ALA A 232 -12.36 0.36 -27.88
N ARG A 233 -12.83 1.38 -28.58
CA ARG A 233 -12.20 1.90 -29.81
C ARG A 233 -10.81 2.46 -29.53
N GLN A 234 -10.62 3.23 -28.45
CA GLN A 234 -9.30 3.75 -28.06
C GLN A 234 -8.33 2.63 -27.70
N VAL A 235 -8.81 1.58 -27.03
CA VAL A 235 -8.00 0.39 -26.73
C VAL A 235 -7.59 -0.33 -28.02
N ARG A 236 -8.49 -0.55 -28.96
CA ARG A 236 -8.18 -1.17 -30.26
C ARG A 236 -7.21 -0.33 -31.09
N LEU A 237 -7.36 0.99 -31.07
CA LEU A 237 -6.45 1.90 -31.77
C LEU A 237 -5.04 1.89 -31.15
N ASN A 238 -4.95 1.95 -29.84
CA ASN A 238 -3.68 1.98 -29.12
C ASN A 238 -3.84 1.74 -27.62
N CYS A 239 -3.78 0.49 -27.17
CA CYS A 239 -3.94 0.13 -25.77
C CYS A 239 -2.91 0.83 -24.86
N PHE A 240 -1.66 1.03 -25.29
CA PHE A 240 -0.65 1.74 -24.51
C PHE A 240 -1.02 3.21 -24.24
N ARG A 241 -1.70 3.86 -25.20
CA ARG A 241 -2.20 5.22 -25.04
C ARG A 241 -3.45 5.25 -24.16
N ALA A 242 -4.37 4.34 -24.42
CA ALA A 242 -5.64 4.27 -23.71
C ALA A 242 -5.44 4.10 -22.20
N PHE A 243 -4.51 3.22 -21.80
CA PHE A 243 -4.17 2.94 -20.40
C PHE A 243 -3.11 3.87 -19.80
N ASN A 244 -2.61 4.86 -20.52
CA ASN A 244 -1.57 5.74 -19.96
C ASN A 244 -2.08 6.50 -18.73
N GLY A 245 -1.37 6.35 -17.60
CA GLY A 245 -1.76 6.95 -16.31
C GLY A 245 -2.87 6.20 -15.57
N ILE A 246 -3.32 5.03 -16.07
CA ILE A 246 -4.25 4.16 -15.33
C ILE A 246 -3.44 3.12 -14.56
N GLY A 247 -3.59 3.11 -13.24
CA GLY A 247 -2.88 2.20 -12.35
C GLY A 247 -3.32 0.74 -12.51
N GLY A 248 -2.44 -0.21 -12.07
CA GLY A 248 -2.75 -1.63 -12.01
C GLY A 248 -2.52 -2.42 -13.30
N VAL A 249 -2.11 -1.77 -14.40
CA VAL A 249 -1.85 -2.42 -15.70
C VAL A 249 -0.43 -2.13 -16.18
N GLY A 250 0.48 -3.08 -15.95
CA GLY A 250 1.87 -2.98 -16.38
C GLY A 250 2.07 -3.35 -17.86
N PHE A 251 3.26 -3.02 -18.39
CA PHE A 251 3.63 -3.30 -19.77
C PHE A 251 3.36 -4.74 -20.22
N PRO A 252 3.66 -5.81 -19.46
CA PRO A 252 3.43 -7.18 -19.94
C PRO A 252 1.96 -7.46 -20.28
N LYS A 253 1.02 -6.97 -19.50
CA LYS A 253 -0.42 -7.12 -19.76
C LYS A 253 -0.84 -6.33 -21.01
N LEU A 254 -0.33 -5.09 -21.14
CA LEU A 254 -0.60 -4.27 -22.31
C LEU A 254 0.06 -4.80 -23.58
N ASP A 255 1.23 -5.41 -23.48
CA ASP A 255 1.92 -6.01 -24.59
C ASP A 255 1.18 -7.24 -25.13
N ASN A 256 0.72 -8.11 -24.24
CA ASN A 256 -0.15 -9.23 -24.59
C ASN A 256 -1.45 -8.77 -25.25
N LEU A 257 -2.05 -7.70 -24.74
CA LEU A 257 -3.25 -7.10 -25.33
C LEU A 257 -2.96 -6.52 -26.71
N TRP A 258 -1.86 -5.76 -26.86
CA TRP A 258 -1.43 -5.18 -28.13
C TRP A 258 -1.27 -6.23 -29.22
N LEU A 259 -0.53 -7.30 -28.93
CA LEU A 259 -0.31 -8.39 -29.88
C LEU A 259 -1.60 -9.12 -30.24
N SER A 260 -2.48 -9.36 -29.27
CA SER A 260 -3.76 -10.03 -29.52
C SER A 260 -4.75 -9.20 -30.34
N LEU A 261 -4.61 -7.89 -30.34
CA LEU A 261 -5.39 -6.98 -31.18
C LEU A 261 -4.78 -6.78 -32.58
N GLY A 262 -3.77 -7.58 -32.96
CA GLY A 262 -3.08 -7.51 -34.24
C GLY A 262 -2.03 -6.39 -34.32
N GLY A 263 -1.60 -5.87 -33.18
CA GLY A 263 -0.56 -4.84 -33.11
C GLY A 263 0.77 -5.33 -33.68
N ASN A 264 1.49 -4.46 -34.37
CA ASN A 264 2.76 -4.80 -35.01
C ASN A 264 3.82 -5.19 -33.95
N PRO A 265 4.32 -6.47 -33.95
CA PRO A 265 5.34 -6.93 -33.01
C PRO A 265 6.65 -6.15 -33.08
N ARG A 266 6.98 -5.62 -34.27
CA ARG A 266 8.21 -4.85 -34.54
C ARG A 266 8.05 -3.34 -34.31
N SER A 267 6.94 -2.90 -33.73
CA SER A 267 6.70 -1.49 -33.47
C SER A 267 7.80 -0.88 -32.57
N THR A 268 8.44 0.18 -33.05
CA THR A 268 9.43 0.95 -32.28
C THR A 268 8.84 1.46 -30.94
N LYS A 269 7.54 1.80 -30.94
CA LYS A 269 6.83 2.22 -29.73
C LYS A 269 6.74 1.09 -28.70
N ARG A 270 6.41 -0.14 -29.13
CA ARG A 270 6.39 -1.33 -28.27
C ARG A 270 7.77 -1.56 -27.65
N GLN A 271 8.82 -1.54 -28.46
CA GLN A 271 10.20 -1.74 -28.03
C GLN A 271 10.65 -0.61 -27.06
N ALA A 272 10.31 0.63 -27.34
CA ALA A 272 10.60 1.79 -26.47
C ALA A 272 9.92 1.68 -25.11
N LEU A 273 8.68 1.20 -25.09
CA LEU A 273 7.93 0.98 -23.85
C LEU A 273 8.46 -0.20 -23.03
N ALA A 274 8.93 -1.27 -23.69
CA ALA A 274 9.60 -2.38 -23.02
C ALA A 274 10.90 -1.93 -22.34
N ALA A 275 11.74 -1.20 -23.07
CA ALA A 275 12.98 -0.64 -22.52
C ALA A 275 12.71 0.27 -21.31
N TRP A 276 11.76 1.19 -21.46
CA TRP A 276 11.34 2.06 -20.34
C TRP A 276 10.81 1.26 -19.16
N TYR A 277 9.89 0.33 -19.39
CA TYR A 277 9.26 -0.45 -18.32
C TYR A 277 10.29 -1.26 -17.52
N ARG A 278 11.28 -1.82 -18.18
CA ARG A 278 12.35 -2.57 -17.53
C ARG A 278 13.15 -1.71 -16.56
N VAL A 279 13.49 -0.48 -16.97
CA VAL A 279 14.19 0.51 -16.13
C VAL A 279 13.28 1.01 -15.02
N HIS A 280 12.01 1.33 -15.35
CA HIS A 280 11.03 1.85 -14.39
C HIS A 280 10.73 0.86 -13.25
N ARG A 281 10.72 -0.44 -13.56
CA ARG A 281 10.42 -1.54 -12.61
C ARG A 281 11.66 -2.25 -12.09
N SER A 282 12.84 -1.74 -12.37
CA SER A 282 14.07 -2.35 -11.84
C SER A 282 14.12 -2.23 -10.33
N GLU A 283 14.46 -3.33 -9.69
CA GLU A 283 14.70 -3.45 -8.27
C GLU A 283 16.11 -3.00 -7.92
N GLY A 284 16.42 -2.78 -6.66
CA GLY A 284 17.74 -2.40 -6.16
C GLY A 284 17.88 -0.93 -5.78
N GLY A 285 16.79 -0.14 -5.87
CA GLY A 285 16.75 1.23 -5.35
C GLY A 285 17.58 2.26 -6.14
N HIS A 286 18.11 1.92 -7.32
CA HIS A 286 18.91 2.84 -8.13
C HIS A 286 18.06 3.74 -9.02
N THR A 287 18.48 4.99 -9.23
CA THR A 287 17.90 5.90 -10.23
C THR A 287 18.37 5.57 -11.64
N TRP A 288 19.65 5.28 -11.81
CA TRP A 288 20.31 5.01 -13.07
C TRP A 288 20.68 3.53 -13.18
N PHE A 289 20.50 2.96 -14.36
CA PHE A 289 20.81 1.57 -14.67
C PHE A 289 21.69 1.49 -15.90
N PRO A 290 22.48 0.39 -16.04
CA PRO A 290 23.22 0.13 -17.27
C PRO A 290 22.30 0.15 -18.48
N ARG A 291 22.74 0.77 -19.54
CA ARG A 291 22.00 0.79 -20.81
C ARG A 291 21.70 -0.63 -21.32
N THR A 292 22.59 -1.57 -21.06
CA THR A 292 22.44 -2.98 -21.41
C THR A 292 21.16 -3.61 -20.82
N LEU A 293 20.72 -3.19 -19.63
CA LEU A 293 19.48 -3.67 -19.02
C LEU A 293 18.27 -3.33 -19.88
N ALA A 294 18.20 -2.11 -20.41
CA ALA A 294 17.12 -1.68 -21.27
C ALA A 294 17.22 -2.29 -22.69
N GLU A 295 18.44 -2.52 -23.18
CA GLU A 295 18.70 -3.20 -24.45
C GLU A 295 18.26 -4.66 -24.41
N GLN A 296 18.56 -5.37 -23.33
CA GLN A 296 18.11 -6.75 -23.11
C GLN A 296 16.58 -6.86 -23.10
N ALA A 297 15.87 -5.88 -22.56
CA ALA A 297 14.41 -5.87 -22.59
C ALA A 297 13.85 -5.76 -24.02
N VAL A 298 14.56 -5.10 -24.94
CA VAL A 298 14.16 -5.00 -26.35
C VAL A 298 14.45 -6.30 -27.09
N THR A 299 15.64 -6.89 -26.87
CA THR A 299 16.06 -8.13 -27.53
C THR A 299 15.31 -9.36 -27.03
N SER A 300 14.82 -9.34 -25.79
CA SER A 300 13.99 -10.42 -25.20
C SER A 300 12.52 -10.38 -25.63
N LEU A 301 12.06 -9.36 -26.35
CA LEU A 301 10.72 -9.34 -26.91
C LEU A 301 10.58 -10.43 -27.99
N GLY A 302 9.78 -11.44 -27.72
CA GLY A 302 9.62 -12.60 -28.62
C GLY A 302 9.28 -12.22 -30.06
N GLY A 303 9.93 -12.88 -31.03
CA GLY A 303 9.62 -12.79 -32.47
C GLY A 303 10.18 -11.55 -33.18
N VAL A 304 11.13 -10.85 -32.62
CA VAL A 304 11.66 -9.59 -33.20
C VAL A 304 13.18 -9.52 -33.08
N ASP A 305 13.84 -9.22 -34.20
CA ASP A 305 15.17 -8.63 -34.20
C ASP A 305 14.98 -7.16 -33.74
N GLY A 306 15.13 -6.91 -32.41
CA GLY A 306 14.90 -5.61 -31.83
C GLY A 306 16.03 -4.64 -32.14
N ASP A 307 15.69 -3.44 -32.58
CA ASP A 307 16.64 -2.34 -32.69
C ASP A 307 16.62 -1.53 -31.37
N ALA A 308 17.44 -1.99 -30.44
CA ALA A 308 17.54 -1.39 -29.11
C ALA A 308 17.98 0.08 -29.15
N ALA A 309 18.88 0.46 -30.07
CA ALA A 309 19.34 1.84 -30.21
C ALA A 309 18.20 2.76 -30.64
N LYS A 310 17.42 2.33 -31.63
CA LYS A 310 16.24 3.05 -32.12
C LYS A 310 15.14 3.13 -31.04
N ALA A 311 14.91 2.05 -30.31
CA ALA A 311 13.94 1.96 -29.23
C ALA A 311 14.26 2.94 -28.10
N LEU A 312 15.50 2.96 -27.61
CA LEU A 312 15.96 3.88 -26.56
C LEU A 312 15.91 5.35 -27.03
N ARG A 313 16.33 5.61 -28.27
CA ARG A 313 16.19 6.96 -28.84
C ARG A 313 14.73 7.43 -28.86
N ALA A 314 13.81 6.54 -29.25
CA ALA A 314 12.37 6.84 -29.26
C ALA A 314 11.83 7.05 -27.84
N ALA A 315 12.23 6.23 -26.86
CA ALA A 315 11.85 6.41 -25.46
C ALA A 315 12.35 7.72 -24.88
N ARG A 316 13.57 8.13 -25.21
CA ARG A 316 14.14 9.40 -24.80
C ARG A 316 13.42 10.60 -25.43
N ILE A 317 13.15 10.57 -26.72
CA ILE A 317 12.37 11.63 -27.41
C ILE A 317 10.98 11.78 -26.78
N ALA A 318 10.36 10.67 -26.38
CA ALA A 318 9.07 10.66 -25.68
C ALA A 318 9.15 11.07 -24.19
N GLY A 319 10.33 11.44 -23.67
CA GLY A 319 10.53 11.80 -22.26
C GLY A 319 10.38 10.64 -21.26
N ARG A 320 10.33 9.40 -21.76
CA ARG A 320 10.16 8.20 -20.92
C ARG A 320 11.46 7.76 -20.26
N THR A 321 12.59 7.97 -20.93
CA THR A 321 13.93 7.65 -20.42
C THR A 321 14.84 8.85 -20.55
N ALA A 322 15.87 8.90 -19.69
CA ALA A 322 17.01 9.78 -19.80
C ALA A 322 18.27 8.95 -20.03
N GLU A 323 19.27 9.52 -20.67
CA GLU A 323 20.60 8.91 -20.87
C GLU A 323 21.68 9.77 -20.24
N LEU A 324 22.68 9.12 -19.65
CA LEU A 324 23.88 9.72 -19.10
C LEU A 324 25.12 8.98 -19.63
N ILE A 325 26.17 9.70 -19.92
CA ILE A 325 27.46 9.15 -20.33
C ILE A 325 28.51 9.62 -19.32
N THR A 326 29.16 8.69 -18.65
CA THR A 326 30.25 8.99 -17.71
C THR A 326 31.58 8.51 -18.25
N ARG A 327 32.65 9.30 -18.07
CA ARG A 327 34.00 8.99 -18.59
C ARG A 327 34.81 8.08 -17.67
N GLY A 328 34.24 7.55 -16.62
CA GLY A 328 34.88 6.69 -15.64
C GLY A 328 34.28 6.87 -14.25
N PRO A 329 34.76 6.12 -13.23
CA PRO A 329 34.23 6.16 -11.86
C PRO A 329 34.43 7.51 -11.17
N SER A 330 35.27 8.40 -11.73
CA SER A 330 35.53 9.76 -11.23
C SER A 330 34.72 10.86 -11.92
N GLY A 331 33.75 10.52 -12.75
CA GLY A 331 32.74 11.48 -13.26
C GLY A 331 31.90 12.04 -12.10
N PRO A 332 31.12 13.11 -12.30
CA PRO A 332 30.21 13.58 -11.26
C PRO A 332 29.28 12.39 -10.88
N VAL A 333 29.56 11.84 -9.71
CA VAL A 333 28.81 10.71 -9.17
C VAL A 333 27.46 11.26 -8.77
N VAL A 334 26.50 11.00 -9.62
CA VAL A 334 25.09 11.35 -9.36
C VAL A 334 24.42 10.27 -8.54
N ASP A 335 25.05 9.06 -8.46
CA ASP A 335 24.48 7.90 -7.82
C ASP A 335 25.55 6.81 -7.53
N SER A 336 25.25 5.94 -6.56
CA SER A 336 26.06 4.77 -6.19
C SER A 336 26.21 3.69 -7.28
N VAL A 337 25.47 3.79 -8.36
CA VAL A 337 25.49 2.83 -9.48
C VAL A 337 26.82 2.82 -10.21
N THR A 338 27.48 3.96 -10.32
CA THR A 338 28.82 4.05 -10.94
C THR A 338 29.87 3.21 -10.22
N ALA A 339 29.82 3.13 -8.90
CA ALA A 339 30.72 2.29 -8.13
C ALA A 339 30.44 0.80 -8.35
N TRP A 340 29.16 0.42 -8.35
CA TRP A 340 28.72 -0.96 -8.52
C TRP A 340 29.10 -1.54 -9.90
N GLU A 341 28.88 -0.80 -11.00
CA GLU A 341 29.26 -1.29 -12.33
C GLU A 341 30.79 -1.30 -12.56
N TYR A 342 31.49 -0.38 -11.99
CA TYR A 342 32.93 -0.41 -12.01
C TYR A 342 33.46 -1.67 -11.31
N GLU A 343 32.87 -2.04 -10.19
CA GLU A 343 33.17 -3.30 -9.49
C GLU A 343 32.78 -4.53 -10.32
N GLN A 344 31.59 -4.52 -10.95
CA GLN A 344 31.13 -5.61 -11.82
C GLN A 344 31.93 -5.75 -13.11
N SER A 345 32.47 -4.66 -13.65
CA SER A 345 33.33 -4.68 -14.83
C SER A 345 34.81 -5.04 -14.55
N GLY A 346 35.14 -5.36 -13.29
CA GLY A 346 36.51 -5.66 -12.89
C GLY A 346 37.46 -4.48 -13.00
N GLY A 347 36.93 -3.24 -12.93
CA GLY A 347 37.75 -2.03 -12.98
C GLY A 347 38.24 -1.60 -14.36
N THR A 348 37.75 -2.23 -15.44
CA THR A 348 38.16 -1.89 -16.79
C THR A 348 37.40 -0.72 -17.39
N ALA A 349 38.11 0.28 -17.90
CA ALA A 349 37.51 1.39 -18.62
C ALA A 349 36.83 0.92 -19.92
N VAL A 350 35.56 1.21 -20.11
CA VAL A 350 34.87 0.89 -21.35
C VAL A 350 35.18 1.95 -22.41
N PRO A 351 35.62 1.59 -23.63
CA PRO A 351 35.87 2.55 -24.71
C PRO A 351 34.60 3.37 -25.01
N GLY A 352 34.69 4.68 -24.96
CA GLY A 352 33.56 5.60 -25.22
C GLY A 352 32.73 5.98 -23.99
N GLY A 353 33.14 5.54 -22.79
CA GLY A 353 32.45 5.85 -21.52
C GLY A 353 31.28 4.91 -21.19
N PHE A 354 30.92 4.90 -19.93
CA PHE A 354 29.76 4.13 -19.43
C PHE A 354 28.46 4.81 -19.85
N ARG A 355 27.48 4.03 -20.33
CA ARG A 355 26.18 4.53 -20.74
C ARG A 355 25.09 4.04 -19.80
N TRP A 356 24.39 5.01 -19.23
CA TRP A 356 23.36 4.80 -18.24
C TRP A 356 22.00 5.23 -18.77
N VAL A 357 20.97 4.57 -18.31
CA VAL A 357 19.57 4.89 -18.62
C VAL A 357 18.77 4.96 -17.33
N ALA A 358 17.94 6.00 -17.19
CA ALA A 358 17.04 6.18 -16.08
C ALA A 358 15.59 6.35 -16.57
N ASP A 359 14.62 6.16 -15.68
CA ASP A 359 13.28 6.68 -15.89
C ASP A 359 13.34 8.21 -16.05
N GLY A 360 12.64 8.74 -17.04
CA GLY A 360 12.71 10.16 -17.38
C GLY A 360 12.21 11.09 -16.27
N GLY A 361 11.18 10.65 -15.52
CA GLY A 361 10.64 11.37 -14.37
C GLY A 361 11.65 11.42 -13.23
N ARG A 362 12.24 10.26 -12.86
CA ARG A 362 13.27 10.17 -11.80
C ARG A 362 14.51 10.99 -12.13
N ALA A 363 15.00 10.90 -13.36
CA ALA A 363 16.14 11.72 -13.79
C ALA A 363 15.83 13.22 -13.77
N LYS A 364 14.60 13.62 -13.99
CA LYS A 364 14.16 15.01 -13.82
C LYS A 364 14.16 15.41 -12.35
N ASN A 365 13.60 14.56 -11.47
CA ASN A 365 13.55 14.80 -10.04
C ASN A 365 14.94 14.99 -9.46
N GLU A 366 15.88 14.14 -9.83
CA GLU A 366 17.28 14.24 -9.40
C GLU A 366 17.95 15.55 -9.87
N ARG A 367 17.73 15.95 -11.12
CA ARG A 367 18.22 17.23 -11.65
C ARG A 367 17.60 18.44 -10.97
N ASP A 368 16.31 18.40 -10.68
CA ASP A 368 15.61 19.49 -10.00
C ASP A 368 16.13 19.61 -8.56
N LEU A 369 16.29 18.49 -7.85
CA LEU A 369 16.88 18.43 -6.52
C LEU A 369 18.29 19.02 -6.50
N ALA A 370 19.15 18.61 -7.43
CA ALA A 370 20.51 19.13 -7.52
C ALA A 370 20.56 20.65 -7.76
N LYS A 371 19.71 21.20 -8.62
CA LYS A 371 19.61 22.65 -8.87
C LYS A 371 19.14 23.42 -7.64
N ILE A 372 18.13 22.90 -6.94
CA ILE A 372 17.60 23.54 -5.73
C ILE A 372 18.62 23.48 -4.60
N ALA A 373 19.25 22.32 -4.39
CA ALA A 373 20.31 22.14 -3.40
C ALA A 373 21.49 23.10 -3.65
N ALA A 374 21.95 23.23 -4.90
CA ALA A 374 23.00 24.18 -5.26
C ALA A 374 22.60 25.62 -4.96
N ARG A 375 21.37 26.02 -5.28
CA ARG A 375 20.84 27.36 -4.96
C ARG A 375 20.83 27.61 -3.45
N LEU A 376 20.35 26.65 -2.66
CA LEU A 376 20.32 26.77 -1.19
C LEU A 376 21.72 26.84 -0.59
N SER A 377 22.67 26.08 -1.14
CA SER A 377 24.08 26.07 -0.66
C SER A 377 24.80 27.39 -0.89
N LEU A 378 24.37 28.19 -1.88
CA LEU A 378 24.93 29.51 -2.16
C LEU A 378 24.31 30.62 -1.32
N ALA A 379 23.21 30.36 -0.61
CA ALA A 379 22.56 31.35 0.25
C ALA A 379 23.34 31.54 1.56
N ARG A 380 23.26 32.76 2.11
CA ARG A 380 23.97 33.08 3.36
C ARG A 380 23.28 32.46 4.57
N PRO A 381 24.06 31.96 5.57
CA PRO A 381 23.52 31.28 6.74
C PRO A 381 23.05 32.24 7.86
N GLU A 382 22.31 33.27 7.52
CA GLU A 382 21.99 34.38 8.45
C GLU A 382 21.06 33.98 9.61
N ILE A 383 20.23 32.96 9.43
CA ILE A 383 19.25 32.52 10.45
C ILE A 383 19.91 31.60 11.50
N TRP A 384 20.96 30.85 11.09
CA TRP A 384 21.59 29.94 12.03
C TRP A 384 22.21 30.68 13.22
N PRO A 385 22.01 30.18 14.47
CA PRO A 385 22.65 30.79 15.63
C PRO A 385 24.17 30.57 15.59
N ARG A 386 24.87 31.43 16.26
CA ARG A 386 26.25 31.10 16.65
C ARG A 386 26.16 29.91 17.62
N VAL A 387 26.80 28.78 17.27
CA VAL A 387 26.69 27.51 18.02
C VAL A 387 27.16 27.65 19.49
N GLU A 388 28.02 28.64 19.81
CA GLU A 388 28.45 28.97 21.15
C GLU A 388 27.29 29.42 22.08
N ARG A 389 26.20 29.89 21.51
CA ARG A 389 24.99 30.28 22.25
C ARG A 389 24.09 29.10 22.63
N LEU A 390 24.34 27.94 22.03
CA LEU A 390 23.56 26.73 22.32
C LEU A 390 24.05 26.12 23.63
N GLN A 391 23.17 26.09 24.60
CA GLN A 391 23.41 25.42 25.87
C GLN A 391 23.14 23.92 25.74
N ARG A 392 23.67 23.09 26.63
CA ARG A 392 23.43 21.66 26.76
C ARG A 392 24.10 20.75 25.72
N ILE A 393 24.75 21.28 24.69
CA ILE A 393 25.56 20.47 23.75
C ILE A 393 27.03 20.59 24.10
N ASP A 394 27.79 19.49 23.89
CA ASP A 394 29.21 19.43 24.11
C ASP A 394 30.01 20.06 22.96
N ASP A 395 31.33 20.12 23.11
CA ASP A 395 32.22 20.77 22.13
C ASP A 395 32.30 20.03 20.81
N HIS A 396 32.21 18.68 20.82
CA HIS A 396 32.14 17.89 19.62
C HIS A 396 30.86 18.20 18.84
N GLN A 397 29.72 18.16 19.53
CA GLN A 397 28.43 18.50 18.94
C GLN A 397 28.37 19.93 18.39
N ARG A 398 29.01 20.89 19.11
CA ARG A 398 29.16 22.27 18.60
C ARG A 398 29.98 22.34 17.33
N GLY A 399 31.13 21.64 17.30
CA GLY A 399 32.03 21.59 16.13
C GLY A 399 31.31 21.07 14.89
N GLU A 400 30.63 19.96 15.04
CA GLU A 400 29.92 19.29 13.93
C GLU A 400 28.66 20.07 13.49
N LEU A 401 27.90 20.62 14.43
CA LEU A 401 26.78 21.49 14.09
C LEU A 401 27.24 22.77 13.37
N ARG A 402 28.38 23.35 13.77
CA ARG A 402 29.00 24.50 13.06
C ARG A 402 29.31 24.13 11.61
N ALA A 403 29.89 22.96 11.39
CA ALA A 403 30.20 22.49 10.05
C ALA A 403 28.92 22.27 9.21
N ALA A 404 27.86 21.67 9.82
CA ALA A 404 26.57 21.45 9.16
C ALA A 404 25.82 22.77 8.87
N THR A 405 26.01 23.81 9.66
CA THR A 405 25.33 25.11 9.48
C THR A 405 26.23 26.19 8.84
N ALA A 406 27.31 25.79 8.18
CA ALA A 406 28.20 26.70 7.48
C ALA A 406 27.57 27.41 6.27
N GLY A 407 26.49 26.83 5.71
CA GLY A 407 25.64 27.37 4.65
C GLY A 407 24.19 27.46 5.09
N ALA A 408 23.32 28.06 4.29
CA ALA A 408 21.88 28.02 4.55
C ALA A 408 21.30 26.60 4.38
N PHE A 409 21.98 25.75 3.64
CA PHE A 409 21.68 24.34 3.49
C PHE A 409 22.85 23.49 3.99
N GLY A 410 22.52 22.52 4.87
CA GLY A 410 23.52 21.60 5.38
C GLY A 410 22.95 20.29 5.91
N ILE A 411 23.86 19.40 6.29
CA ILE A 411 23.57 18.04 6.71
C ILE A 411 24.29 17.76 8.02
N LEU A 412 23.57 17.26 9.02
CA LEU A 412 24.11 16.74 10.26
C LEU A 412 24.02 15.21 10.25
N GLY A 413 25.13 14.56 9.99
CA GLY A 413 25.26 13.10 10.01
C GLY A 413 25.62 12.58 11.40
N GLY A 414 25.57 11.25 11.53
CA GLY A 414 26.06 10.56 12.72
C GLY A 414 25.44 9.20 12.89
N GLY A 415 26.15 8.29 13.53
CA GLY A 415 25.65 6.96 13.86
C GLY A 415 24.54 6.95 14.92
N PRO A 416 23.98 5.78 15.22
CA PRO A 416 23.06 5.61 16.32
C PRO A 416 23.71 6.00 17.66
N GLY A 417 22.94 6.61 18.56
CA GLY A 417 23.43 6.99 19.88
C GLY A 417 24.41 8.16 19.94
N THR A 418 24.71 8.84 18.83
CA THR A 418 25.62 10.01 18.79
C THR A 418 24.98 11.32 19.26
N GLY A 419 23.67 11.31 19.53
CA GLY A 419 22.95 12.49 20.02
C GLY A 419 22.46 13.45 18.94
N LYS A 420 22.23 12.99 17.71
CA LYS A 420 21.67 13.81 16.59
C LYS A 420 20.41 14.55 17.02
N THR A 421 19.40 13.81 17.47
CA THR A 421 18.08 14.38 17.83
C THR A 421 18.20 15.31 19.04
N PHE A 422 19.11 15.03 19.98
CA PHE A 422 19.42 15.92 21.10
C PHE A 422 20.04 17.25 20.63
N THR A 423 21.01 17.20 19.74
CA THR A 423 21.66 18.37 19.15
C THR A 423 20.65 19.23 18.36
N VAL A 424 19.77 18.57 17.61
CA VAL A 424 18.66 19.24 16.89
C VAL A 424 17.66 19.88 17.85
N ALA A 425 17.34 19.22 18.96
CA ALA A 425 16.43 19.80 19.97
C ALA A 425 17.03 21.07 20.60
N ALA A 426 18.31 21.09 20.88
CA ALA A 426 18.99 22.30 21.37
C ALA A 426 18.93 23.43 20.33
N LEU A 427 19.15 23.13 19.04
CA LEU A 427 19.05 24.10 17.94
C LEU A 427 17.63 24.65 17.82
N VAL A 428 16.60 23.77 17.79
CA VAL A 428 15.20 24.16 17.67
C VAL A 428 14.75 24.98 18.87
N GLY A 429 15.19 24.61 20.08
CA GLY A 429 14.90 25.37 21.30
C GLY A 429 15.38 26.83 21.23
N TYR A 430 16.56 27.03 20.67
CA TYR A 430 17.10 28.38 20.44
C TYR A 430 16.31 29.11 19.34
N LEU A 431 16.11 28.47 18.19
CA LEU A 431 15.40 29.06 17.04
C LEU A 431 13.97 29.46 17.40
N ARG A 432 13.27 28.63 18.18
CA ARG A 432 11.93 28.95 18.67
C ARG A 432 11.86 30.30 19.40
N GLY A 433 12.89 30.60 20.18
CA GLY A 433 12.98 31.89 20.93
C GLY A 433 13.37 33.08 20.04
N THR A 434 13.96 32.84 18.85
CA THR A 434 14.46 33.92 17.99
C THR A 434 13.57 34.22 16.78
N ILE A 435 13.02 33.22 16.14
CA ILE A 435 12.22 33.37 14.90
C ILE A 435 10.76 32.95 15.05
N GLY A 436 10.35 32.46 16.23
CA GLY A 436 9.01 31.94 16.50
C GLY A 436 8.83 30.49 16.04
N ARG A 437 7.95 29.75 16.72
CA ARG A 437 7.70 28.33 16.46
C ARG A 437 7.08 28.07 15.07
N GLU A 438 6.22 28.97 14.59
CA GLU A 438 5.51 28.90 13.32
C GLU A 438 6.44 29.06 12.11
N SER A 439 7.64 29.57 12.33
CA SER A 439 8.67 29.67 11.30
C SER A 439 9.55 28.41 11.17
N ILE A 440 9.30 27.38 11.99
CA ILE A 440 10.09 26.14 12.04
C ILE A 440 9.22 24.96 11.61
N LEU A 441 9.64 24.24 10.58
CA LEU A 441 9.01 23.03 10.13
C LEU A 441 9.95 21.85 10.34
N ILE A 442 9.43 20.78 10.96
CA ILE A 442 10.18 19.53 11.15
C ILE A 442 9.47 18.43 10.39
N GLY A 443 10.18 17.84 9.41
CA GLY A 443 9.70 16.74 8.60
C GLY A 443 10.45 15.44 8.87
N ALA A 444 9.74 14.30 8.73
CA ALA A 444 10.32 12.97 8.84
C ALA A 444 9.76 12.05 7.75
N PRO A 445 10.45 10.98 7.36
CA PRO A 445 9.97 10.05 6.33
C PRO A 445 8.78 9.20 6.79
N THR A 446 8.73 8.87 8.09
CA THR A 446 7.70 7.99 8.67
C THR A 446 7.01 8.65 9.86
N GLY A 447 5.78 8.20 10.14
CA GLY A 447 5.02 8.68 11.29
C GLY A 447 5.74 8.41 12.61
N LYS A 448 6.34 7.23 12.75
CA LYS A 448 7.10 6.85 13.96
C LYS A 448 8.30 7.76 14.19
N ALA A 449 9.05 8.09 13.13
CA ALA A 449 10.14 9.06 13.24
C ALA A 449 9.64 10.44 13.68
N ALA A 450 8.51 10.91 13.12
CA ALA A 450 7.92 12.19 13.49
C ALA A 450 7.48 12.22 14.96
N VAL A 451 6.84 11.16 15.45
CA VAL A 451 6.45 11.04 16.88
C VAL A 451 7.70 11.11 17.77
N ARG A 452 8.73 10.30 17.47
CA ARG A 452 9.98 10.27 18.25
C ARG A 452 10.69 11.62 18.31
N VAL A 453 10.74 12.32 17.18
CA VAL A 453 11.32 13.68 17.16
C VAL A 453 10.52 14.61 18.06
N THR A 454 9.20 14.54 18.01
CA THR A 454 8.32 15.35 18.85
C THR A 454 8.53 15.04 20.34
N GLU A 455 8.59 13.77 20.72
CA GLU A 455 8.86 13.32 22.08
C GLU A 455 10.24 13.78 22.58
N ALA A 456 11.26 13.64 21.74
CA ALA A 456 12.61 14.11 22.04
C ALA A 456 12.67 15.63 22.21
N MET A 457 11.92 16.40 21.43
CA MET A 457 11.78 17.84 21.61
C MET A 457 11.17 18.16 23.00
N LEU A 458 10.05 17.50 23.34
CA LEU A 458 9.38 17.68 24.63
C LEU A 458 10.29 17.30 25.80
N ALA A 459 10.99 16.16 25.73
CA ALA A 459 11.92 15.70 26.76
C ALA A 459 13.09 16.69 26.97
N ASN A 460 13.44 17.47 25.94
CA ASN A 460 14.46 18.51 26.01
C ASN A 460 13.89 19.92 26.30
N GLY A 461 12.61 20.03 26.70
CA GLY A 461 11.98 21.29 27.08
C GLY A 461 11.52 22.15 25.89
N VAL A 462 11.48 21.61 24.69
CA VAL A 462 11.02 22.30 23.48
C VAL A 462 9.55 21.93 23.23
N SER A 463 8.63 22.79 23.69
CA SER A 463 7.19 22.59 23.49
C SER A 463 6.66 23.42 22.31
N GLY A 464 5.54 22.99 21.72
CA GLY A 464 4.82 23.73 20.68
C GLY A 464 5.41 23.63 19.28
N VAL A 465 6.46 22.81 19.06
CA VAL A 465 6.97 22.43 17.75
C VAL A 465 6.68 20.95 17.57
N GLN A 466 5.92 20.60 16.54
CA GLN A 466 5.52 19.23 16.24
C GLN A 466 6.13 18.78 14.90
N ALA A 467 6.79 17.64 14.92
CA ALA A 467 7.23 17.01 13.69
C ALA A 467 6.05 16.28 13.01
N ARG A 468 6.06 16.24 11.69
CA ARG A 468 5.09 15.52 10.84
C ARG A 468 5.82 14.78 9.73
N THR A 469 5.11 13.85 9.08
CA THR A 469 5.67 13.21 7.89
C THR A 469 5.72 14.20 6.72
N TRP A 470 6.70 14.00 5.82
CA TRP A 470 6.78 14.80 4.60
C TRP A 470 5.49 14.75 3.78
N HIS A 471 4.88 13.57 3.65
CA HIS A 471 3.60 13.42 2.96
C HIS A 471 2.48 14.24 3.62
N SER A 472 2.45 14.31 4.95
CA SER A 472 1.48 15.14 5.65
C SER A 472 1.70 16.64 5.39
N HIS A 473 2.96 17.08 5.37
CA HIS A 473 3.28 18.48 5.05
C HIS A 473 2.91 18.85 3.60
N LEU A 474 3.18 17.96 2.65
CA LEU A 474 2.80 18.14 1.24
C LEU A 474 1.28 18.18 1.05
N ALA A 475 0.55 17.27 1.70
CA ALA A 475 -0.91 17.26 1.65
C ALA A 475 -1.54 18.52 2.27
N MET A 476 -0.96 19.04 3.36
CA MET A 476 -1.39 20.33 3.92
C MET A 476 -1.15 21.49 2.96
N LEU A 477 0.01 21.51 2.32
CA LEU A 477 0.36 22.54 1.34
C LEU A 477 -0.60 22.53 0.14
N GLU A 478 -0.91 21.36 -0.39
CA GLU A 478 -1.87 21.16 -1.48
C GLU A 478 -3.28 21.62 -1.09
N ARG A 479 -3.73 21.22 0.12
CA ARG A 479 -5.04 21.64 0.65
C ARG A 479 -5.15 23.14 0.81
N ASP A 480 -4.07 23.79 1.28
CA ASP A 480 -4.03 25.22 1.54
C ASP A 480 -3.75 26.05 0.25
N GLY A 481 -3.49 25.38 -0.89
CA GLY A 481 -3.22 25.98 -2.19
C GLY A 481 -1.94 26.82 -2.21
N ALA A 482 -0.96 26.48 -1.37
CA ALA A 482 0.29 27.24 -1.23
C ALA A 482 1.41 26.62 -2.06
N ASP A 483 2.25 27.43 -2.68
CA ASP A 483 3.40 26.98 -3.47
C ASP A 483 4.59 26.57 -2.61
N TYR A 484 4.75 27.19 -1.43
CA TYR A 484 5.90 27.00 -0.56
C TYR A 484 5.48 26.75 0.89
N PHE A 485 6.28 25.97 1.60
CA PHE A 485 6.13 25.80 3.04
C PHE A 485 6.22 27.14 3.78
N PRO A 486 5.30 27.41 4.73
CA PRO A 486 5.30 28.66 5.51
C PRO A 486 6.37 28.60 6.62
N ALA A 487 7.63 28.36 6.24
CA ALA A 487 8.73 28.18 7.19
C ALA A 487 9.98 28.94 6.75
N LYS A 488 10.71 29.49 7.73
CA LYS A 488 12.06 30.07 7.53
C LYS A 488 13.15 29.03 7.74
N VAL A 489 12.87 28.02 8.56
CA VAL A 489 13.78 26.90 8.84
C VAL A 489 13.02 25.58 8.65
N ILE A 490 13.63 24.68 7.88
CA ILE A 490 13.16 23.32 7.66
C ILE A 490 14.20 22.34 8.18
N ILE A 491 13.79 21.42 9.03
CA ILE A 491 14.63 20.34 9.54
C ILE A 491 14.03 19.01 9.11
N GLY A 492 14.84 18.21 8.40
CA GLY A 492 14.47 16.87 7.98
C GLY A 492 15.19 15.83 8.83
N ASP A 493 14.49 15.13 9.72
CA ASP A 493 15.10 14.02 10.49
C ASP A 493 14.90 12.69 9.77
N GLU A 494 15.75 11.69 10.10
CA GLU A 494 15.83 10.39 9.43
C GLU A 494 15.89 10.50 7.88
N SER A 495 16.58 11.52 7.38
CA SER A 495 16.64 11.84 5.94
C SER A 495 17.35 10.77 5.10
N SER A 496 18.07 9.83 5.73
CA SER A 496 18.64 8.64 5.07
C SER A 496 17.59 7.70 4.48
N MET A 497 16.35 7.76 4.96
CA MET A 497 15.23 6.95 4.48
C MET A 497 14.43 7.62 3.34
N VAL A 498 14.73 8.89 3.02
CA VAL A 498 14.00 9.66 2.00
C VAL A 498 14.60 9.40 0.63
N ASP A 499 13.79 8.91 -0.31
CA ASP A 499 14.19 8.67 -1.69
C ASP A 499 14.26 9.97 -2.54
N THR A 500 14.77 9.83 -3.76
CA THR A 500 14.95 10.98 -4.66
C THR A 500 13.62 11.62 -5.06
N ASP A 501 12.56 10.85 -5.24
CA ASP A 501 11.27 11.37 -5.68
C ASP A 501 10.63 12.23 -4.58
N LEU A 502 10.59 11.72 -3.35
CA LEU A 502 10.05 12.46 -2.21
C LEU A 502 10.92 13.67 -1.84
N MET A 503 12.25 13.53 -1.84
CA MET A 503 13.13 14.65 -1.53
C MET A 503 13.04 15.76 -2.58
N ALA A 504 12.95 15.41 -3.86
CA ALA A 504 12.78 16.39 -4.94
C ALA A 504 11.44 17.13 -4.80
N GLU A 505 10.37 16.41 -4.43
CA GLU A 505 9.05 17.02 -4.20
C GLU A 505 9.11 18.01 -3.04
N VAL A 506 9.64 17.62 -1.89
CA VAL A 506 9.83 18.51 -0.72
C VAL A 506 10.64 19.74 -1.11
N PHE A 507 11.76 19.56 -1.83
CA PHE A 507 12.66 20.66 -2.18
C PHE A 507 12.02 21.68 -3.16
N ARG A 508 11.09 21.26 -4.02
CA ARG A 508 10.35 22.19 -4.91
C ARG A 508 9.53 23.22 -4.10
N HIS A 509 9.10 22.84 -2.93
CA HIS A 509 8.28 23.67 -2.05
C HIS A 509 9.06 24.44 -0.98
N ILE A 510 10.40 24.42 -1.05
CA ILE A 510 11.26 25.23 -0.20
C ILE A 510 11.39 26.65 -0.77
N SER A 511 10.95 27.65 -0.01
CA SER A 511 11.01 29.05 -0.42
C SER A 511 12.46 29.54 -0.57
N PRO A 512 12.73 30.52 -1.47
CA PRO A 512 14.02 31.20 -1.50
C PRO A 512 14.31 31.87 -0.15
N GLY A 513 15.54 31.70 0.37
CA GLY A 513 15.94 32.25 1.68
C GLY A 513 15.59 31.37 2.89
N CYS A 514 14.90 30.25 2.69
CA CYS A 514 14.69 29.26 3.75
C CYS A 514 16.02 28.55 4.07
N HIS A 515 16.24 28.25 5.37
CA HIS A 515 17.38 27.49 5.83
C HIS A 515 16.96 26.02 6.02
N VAL A 516 17.82 25.10 5.60
CA VAL A 516 17.52 23.66 5.61
C VAL A 516 18.62 22.88 6.30
N LEU A 517 18.24 22.03 7.26
CA LEU A 517 19.14 21.09 7.89
C LEU A 517 18.56 19.67 7.73
N LEU A 518 19.23 18.83 6.95
CA LEU A 518 18.90 17.41 6.89
C LEU A 518 19.70 16.65 7.95
N VAL A 519 19.05 15.71 8.61
CA VAL A 519 19.65 14.91 9.69
C VAL A 519 19.48 13.44 9.34
N GLY A 520 20.52 12.63 9.48
CA GLY A 520 20.42 11.21 9.16
C GLY A 520 21.75 10.44 9.30
N ASP A 521 21.68 9.16 9.01
CA ASP A 521 22.82 8.25 9.03
C ASP A 521 22.95 7.53 7.68
N VAL A 522 23.91 7.91 6.87
CA VAL A 522 24.11 7.35 5.52
C VAL A 522 24.61 5.90 5.50
N ASN A 523 24.98 5.36 6.66
CA ASN A 523 25.43 3.97 6.78
C ASN A 523 24.28 3.01 7.13
N GLN A 524 23.10 3.54 7.49
CA GLN A 524 21.86 2.75 7.64
C GLN A 524 21.31 2.34 6.27
N LEU A 525 20.28 1.51 6.29
CA LEU A 525 19.57 1.07 5.08
C LEU A 525 19.25 2.25 4.16
N SER A 526 19.53 2.06 2.89
CA SER A 526 19.11 3.00 1.85
C SER A 526 17.58 3.10 1.77
N PRO A 527 17.03 4.18 1.18
CA PRO A 527 15.59 4.28 0.95
C PRO A 527 15.04 3.06 0.21
N VAL A 528 13.79 2.68 0.51
CA VAL A 528 13.08 1.62 -0.24
C VAL A 528 12.79 2.07 -1.68
N GLY A 529 12.58 3.37 -1.88
CA GLY A 529 12.44 3.99 -3.20
C GLY A 529 13.78 4.12 -3.95
N HIS A 530 13.80 4.92 -5.00
CA HIS A 530 14.96 5.06 -5.88
C HIS A 530 15.87 6.23 -5.47
N GLY A 531 17.17 5.97 -5.52
CA GLY A 531 18.21 6.92 -5.17
C GLY A 531 18.52 7.00 -3.67
N ALA A 532 19.63 7.64 -3.34
CA ALA A 532 20.06 7.88 -1.98
C ALA A 532 20.51 9.34 -1.81
N PRO A 533 19.57 10.31 -1.91
CA PRO A 533 19.89 11.71 -2.07
C PRO A 533 20.71 12.30 -0.91
N LEU A 534 20.49 11.86 0.33
CA LEU A 534 21.29 12.32 1.47
C LEU A 534 22.78 12.02 1.27
N ARG A 535 23.11 10.79 0.86
CA ARG A 535 24.49 10.37 0.57
C ARG A 535 25.09 11.14 -0.61
N ASP A 536 24.31 11.35 -1.66
CA ASP A 536 24.77 12.03 -2.86
C ASP A 536 24.98 13.54 -2.62
N LEU A 537 24.15 14.18 -1.78
CA LEU A 537 24.35 15.57 -1.34
C LEU A 537 25.64 15.74 -0.52
N ILE A 538 25.99 14.78 0.36
CA ILE A 538 27.26 14.78 1.08
C ILE A 538 28.43 14.67 0.10
N ARG A 539 28.36 13.76 -0.87
CA ARG A 539 29.36 13.61 -1.93
C ARG A 539 29.50 14.87 -2.79
N ALA A 540 28.39 15.58 -3.03
CA ALA A 540 28.36 16.87 -3.70
C ALA A 540 28.90 18.03 -2.85
N ARG A 541 29.43 17.75 -1.66
CA ARG A 541 30.07 18.70 -0.74
C ARG A 541 29.14 19.82 -0.24
N VAL A 542 27.88 19.48 0.01
CA VAL A 542 26.98 20.31 0.83
C VAL A 542 27.62 20.44 2.23
N ALA A 543 27.36 21.55 2.94
CA ALA A 543 27.85 21.74 4.31
C ALA A 543 27.51 20.54 5.18
N TYR A 544 28.51 19.89 5.76
CA TYR A 544 28.34 18.61 6.43
C TYR A 544 29.11 18.53 7.73
N GLY A 545 28.44 18.20 8.81
CA GLY A 545 29.03 17.80 10.08
C GLY A 545 28.62 16.38 10.43
N CYS A 546 29.48 15.63 11.09
CA CYS A 546 29.24 14.23 11.43
C CYS A 546 29.55 13.93 12.89
N LEU A 547 28.51 13.69 13.68
CA LEU A 547 28.66 13.26 15.07
C LEU A 547 29.23 11.84 15.11
N THR A 548 30.44 11.71 15.64
CA THR A 548 31.17 10.44 15.73
C THR A 548 31.24 9.90 17.15
N GLU A 549 31.11 10.76 18.16
CA GLU A 549 31.13 10.33 19.55
C GLU A 549 29.80 9.70 19.95
N ILE A 550 29.85 8.45 20.36
CA ILE A 550 28.65 7.71 20.77
C ILE A 550 28.41 7.95 22.26
N LYS A 551 27.24 8.47 22.58
CA LYS A 551 26.81 8.85 23.94
C LYS A 551 25.96 7.79 24.63
N ARG A 552 25.36 6.87 23.86
CA ARG A 552 24.32 5.97 24.36
C ARG A 552 24.77 4.50 24.51
N ASN A 553 25.60 4.02 23.59
CA ASN A 553 26.08 2.64 23.57
C ASN A 553 27.57 2.59 23.93
N SER A 554 28.02 1.47 24.49
CA SER A 554 29.43 1.24 24.83
C SER A 554 29.86 -0.17 24.40
N GLY A 555 31.14 -0.40 24.31
CA GLY A 555 31.72 -1.73 24.07
C GLY A 555 31.53 -2.26 22.65
N GLY A 556 31.37 -3.59 22.56
CA GLY A 556 31.45 -4.32 21.29
C GLY A 556 30.42 -3.95 20.22
N ILE A 557 29.20 -3.48 20.58
CA ILE A 557 28.21 -3.01 19.60
C ILE A 557 28.76 -1.82 18.82
N VAL A 558 29.37 -0.86 19.51
CA VAL A 558 29.98 0.34 18.91
C VAL A 558 31.14 -0.02 18.00
N GLU A 559 32.03 -0.90 18.48
CA GLU A 559 33.19 -1.35 17.72
C GLU A 559 32.77 -2.13 16.47
N ALA A 560 31.74 -2.98 16.60
CA ALA A 560 31.20 -3.71 15.47
C ALA A 560 30.54 -2.79 14.44
N CYS A 561 29.74 -1.82 14.87
CA CYS A 561 29.15 -0.82 13.97
C CYS A 561 30.23 -0.03 13.21
N ALA A 562 31.31 0.36 13.90
CA ALA A 562 32.44 1.04 13.26
C ALA A 562 33.17 0.11 12.26
N ALA A 563 33.44 -1.13 12.63
CA ALA A 563 34.09 -2.11 11.77
C ALA A 563 33.23 -2.41 10.52
N ILE A 564 31.93 -2.63 10.67
CA ILE A 564 31.00 -2.87 9.56
C ILE A 564 30.97 -1.65 8.63
N ARG A 565 30.89 -0.44 9.16
CA ARG A 565 30.91 0.80 8.37
C ARG A 565 32.16 0.92 7.51
N GLU A 566 33.30 0.54 8.06
CA GLU A 566 34.60 0.62 7.38
C GLU A 566 34.91 -0.62 6.53
N GLY A 567 34.05 -1.61 6.47
CA GLY A 567 34.27 -2.88 5.77
C GLY A 567 35.33 -3.77 6.42
N ARG A 568 35.56 -3.58 7.70
CA ARG A 568 36.47 -4.40 8.50
C ARG A 568 35.76 -5.54 9.18
N VAL A 569 36.47 -6.59 9.52
CA VAL A 569 35.95 -7.74 10.28
C VAL A 569 35.52 -7.29 11.70
N TRP A 570 34.29 -7.53 12.05
CA TRP A 570 33.78 -7.28 13.39
C TRP A 570 34.07 -8.45 14.34
N LYS A 571 34.04 -8.22 15.64
CA LYS A 571 34.29 -9.23 16.68
C LYS A 571 33.13 -9.31 17.65
N THR A 572 32.92 -10.50 18.24
CA THR A 572 32.01 -10.68 19.36
C THR A 572 32.57 -10.03 20.63
N ALA A 573 31.69 -9.60 21.50
CA ALA A 573 32.00 -8.96 22.77
C ALA A 573 30.93 -9.32 23.82
N GLU A 574 31.09 -8.83 25.04
CA GLU A 574 30.15 -9.09 26.10
C GLU A 574 28.72 -8.69 25.73
N ASN A 575 28.56 -7.54 25.07
CA ASN A 575 27.28 -7.01 24.63
C ASN A 575 26.99 -7.23 23.14
N LEU A 576 27.80 -8.01 22.42
CA LEU A 576 27.57 -8.46 21.05
C LEU A 576 27.87 -9.96 20.95
N ARG A 577 26.83 -10.77 21.03
CA ARG A 577 26.92 -12.22 21.14
C ARG A 577 26.49 -12.93 19.86
N LEU A 578 27.17 -14.02 19.50
CA LEU A 578 26.80 -14.87 18.37
C LEU A 578 26.32 -16.22 18.90
N HIS A 579 25.10 -16.59 18.55
CA HIS A 579 24.49 -17.89 18.83
C HIS A 579 24.44 -18.69 17.54
N VAL A 580 25.22 -19.75 17.47
CA VAL A 580 25.32 -20.55 16.25
C VAL A 580 24.08 -21.40 16.09
N ALA A 581 23.39 -21.21 14.97
CA ALA A 581 22.24 -22.02 14.56
C ALA A 581 22.51 -22.57 13.15
N HIS A 582 22.36 -23.88 12.98
CA HIS A 582 22.60 -24.58 11.71
C HIS A 582 21.34 -24.76 10.90
N ASP A 583 20.18 -24.59 11.50
CA ASP A 583 18.85 -24.69 10.90
C ASP A 583 17.87 -23.69 11.52
N ALA A 584 16.71 -23.59 10.91
CA ALA A 584 15.67 -22.67 11.32
C ALA A 584 15.04 -23.03 12.70
N ALA A 585 14.92 -24.31 13.01
CA ALA A 585 14.37 -24.74 14.30
C ALA A 585 15.28 -24.29 15.44
N ARG A 586 16.59 -24.50 15.30
CA ARG A 586 17.56 -24.09 16.31
C ARG A 586 17.66 -22.57 16.45
N ALA A 587 17.46 -21.84 15.36
CA ALA A 587 17.41 -20.37 15.41
C ALA A 587 16.19 -19.87 16.22
N VAL A 588 15.04 -20.52 16.07
CA VAL A 588 13.83 -20.21 16.85
C VAL A 588 14.01 -20.59 18.32
N ASP A 589 14.59 -21.77 18.61
CA ASP A 589 14.90 -22.19 19.99
C ASP A 589 15.77 -21.14 20.67
N HIS A 590 16.84 -20.67 20.01
CA HIS A 590 17.66 -19.60 20.56
C HIS A 590 16.89 -18.30 20.82
N CYS A 591 15.96 -17.92 19.93
CA CYS A 591 15.11 -16.75 20.18
C CYS A 591 14.28 -16.94 21.45
N LEU A 592 13.65 -18.09 21.62
CA LEU A 592 12.82 -18.40 22.79
C LEU A 592 13.63 -18.44 24.08
N ASP A 593 14.78 -19.16 24.07
CA ASP A 593 15.68 -19.24 25.21
C ASP A 593 16.15 -17.87 25.69
N LEU A 594 16.52 -16.99 24.74
CA LEU A 594 17.00 -15.64 25.05
C LEU A 594 15.89 -14.72 25.56
N ILE A 595 14.67 -14.83 25.01
CA ILE A 595 13.49 -14.07 25.48
C ILE A 595 13.14 -14.51 26.90
N GLN A 596 13.14 -15.80 27.19
CA GLN A 596 12.89 -16.34 28.54
C GLN A 596 13.99 -15.95 29.52
N ASP A 597 15.27 -15.96 29.06
CA ASP A 597 16.38 -15.52 29.88
C ASP A 597 16.29 -14.02 30.22
N ALA A 598 15.90 -13.19 29.27
CA ALA A 598 15.63 -11.77 29.50
C ALA A 598 14.55 -11.57 30.56
N ALA A 599 13.45 -12.35 30.48
CA ALA A 599 12.39 -12.34 31.49
C ALA A 599 12.90 -12.74 32.89
N ARG A 600 13.74 -13.79 33.00
CA ARG A 600 14.38 -14.20 34.27
C ARG A 600 15.28 -13.12 34.86
N ARG A 601 15.90 -12.28 34.03
CA ARG A 601 16.71 -11.13 34.43
C ARG A 601 15.88 -9.90 34.79
N GLY A 602 14.55 -9.98 34.73
CA GLY A 602 13.62 -8.88 35.06
C GLY A 602 13.36 -7.89 33.95
N LEU A 603 13.68 -8.25 32.69
CA LEU A 603 13.29 -7.48 31.51
C LEU A 603 11.86 -7.84 31.12
N ASP A 604 11.13 -6.87 30.56
CA ASP A 604 9.85 -7.16 29.92
C ASP A 604 10.10 -7.81 28.54
N PRO A 605 9.75 -9.09 28.34
CA PRO A 605 10.05 -9.81 27.10
C PRO A 605 9.34 -9.22 25.88
N LEU A 606 8.26 -8.50 26.06
CA LEU A 606 7.53 -7.85 24.96
C LEU A 606 8.04 -6.45 24.65
N ARG A 607 8.45 -5.69 25.68
CA ARG A 607 8.86 -4.27 25.54
C ARG A 607 10.36 -4.09 25.37
N ASP A 608 11.15 -4.85 26.12
CA ASP A 608 12.61 -4.71 26.15
C ASP A 608 13.33 -5.54 25.10
N VAL A 609 12.69 -6.60 24.55
CA VAL A 609 13.30 -7.53 23.60
C VAL A 609 12.62 -7.44 22.23
N GLN A 610 13.41 -7.47 21.14
CA GLN A 610 12.88 -7.48 19.77
C GLN A 610 13.65 -8.43 18.87
N VAL A 611 12.90 -9.28 18.15
CA VAL A 611 13.46 -10.11 17.09
C VAL A 611 13.42 -9.34 15.76
N ILE A 612 14.55 -9.34 15.04
CA ILE A 612 14.70 -8.71 13.71
C ILE A 612 15.07 -9.78 12.70
N THR A 613 14.41 -9.77 11.54
CA THR A 613 14.67 -10.70 10.44
C THR A 613 14.71 -9.99 9.08
N ALA A 614 15.23 -10.70 8.07
CA ALA A 614 15.41 -10.17 6.71
C ALA A 614 14.13 -10.19 5.87
N LEU A 615 13.40 -11.31 5.85
CA LEU A 615 12.30 -11.57 4.94
C LEU A 615 10.93 -11.42 5.62
N ASN A 616 9.92 -10.96 4.89
CA ASN A 616 8.57 -10.80 5.41
C ASN A 616 7.76 -12.10 5.39
N ASP A 617 7.61 -12.76 4.22
CA ASP A 617 6.58 -13.77 4.02
C ASP A 617 7.10 -15.15 3.60
N LYS A 618 8.28 -15.23 2.98
CA LYS A 618 8.81 -16.49 2.43
C LYS A 618 10.00 -17.00 3.22
N GLY A 619 9.98 -18.29 3.55
CA GLY A 619 11.05 -18.98 4.29
C GLY A 619 10.70 -19.19 5.77
N GLU A 620 11.39 -20.18 6.37
CA GLU A 620 11.17 -20.61 7.75
C GLU A 620 11.60 -19.57 8.79
N LEU A 621 12.51 -18.66 8.43
CA LEU A 621 12.98 -17.54 9.24
C LEU A 621 12.37 -16.20 8.81
N SER A 622 11.29 -16.24 8.00
CA SER A 622 10.53 -15.04 7.65
C SER A 622 9.81 -14.45 8.86
N ARG A 623 9.54 -13.16 8.83
CA ARG A 623 8.79 -12.45 9.86
C ARG A 623 7.47 -13.15 10.21
N ARG A 624 6.73 -13.58 9.18
CA ARG A 624 5.43 -14.26 9.36
C ARG A 624 5.57 -15.58 10.12
N GLU A 625 6.53 -16.40 9.73
CA GLU A 625 6.74 -17.71 10.37
C GLU A 625 7.32 -17.58 11.78
N LEU A 626 8.27 -16.66 11.98
CA LEU A 626 8.80 -16.36 13.31
C LEU A 626 7.70 -15.86 14.25
N ASN A 627 6.85 -14.93 13.79
CA ASN A 627 5.72 -14.44 14.59
C ASN A 627 4.77 -15.56 14.97
N ARG A 628 4.44 -16.46 14.04
CA ARG A 628 3.57 -17.60 14.31
C ARG A 628 4.16 -18.53 15.39
N ARG A 629 5.45 -18.83 15.31
CA ARG A 629 6.14 -19.71 16.28
C ARG A 629 6.31 -19.04 17.63
N LEU A 630 6.78 -17.80 17.64
CA LEU A 630 6.97 -17.05 18.88
C LEU A 630 5.66 -16.81 19.62
N GLN A 631 4.57 -16.46 18.90
CA GLN A 631 3.25 -16.35 19.50
C GLN A 631 2.79 -17.67 20.13
N GLY A 632 2.98 -18.79 19.40
CA GLY A 632 2.57 -20.11 19.87
C GLY A 632 3.17 -20.50 21.22
N GLU A 633 4.42 -20.11 21.46
CA GLU A 633 5.16 -20.45 22.68
C GLU A 633 5.02 -19.37 23.78
N LEU A 634 5.05 -18.10 23.41
CA LEU A 634 5.00 -16.99 24.38
C LEU A 634 3.58 -16.61 24.81
N ASN A 635 2.62 -16.81 23.93
CA ASN A 635 1.21 -16.54 24.17
C ASN A 635 0.36 -17.66 23.54
N PRO A 636 0.24 -18.84 24.23
CA PRO A 636 -0.43 -20.01 23.67
C PRO A 636 -1.91 -19.80 23.35
N PRO A 637 -2.53 -20.65 22.51
CA PRO A 637 -3.89 -20.47 22.02
C PRO A 637 -4.93 -20.36 23.13
N SER A 638 -5.86 -19.38 22.99
CA SER A 638 -7.13 -19.32 23.71
C SER A 638 -8.28 -19.66 22.76
N GLU A 639 -9.38 -20.21 23.28
CA GLU A 639 -10.51 -20.70 22.46
C GLU A 639 -11.23 -19.58 21.68
N ASP A 640 -11.15 -18.31 22.13
CA ASP A 640 -11.93 -17.18 21.61
C ASP A 640 -11.12 -16.15 20.79
N ALA A 641 -9.89 -16.48 20.38
CA ALA A 641 -9.05 -15.53 19.64
C ALA A 641 -9.62 -15.20 18.25
N PRO A 642 -9.90 -13.93 17.91
CA PRO A 642 -10.34 -13.55 16.58
C PRO A 642 -9.24 -13.82 15.55
N ILE A 643 -9.63 -14.40 14.41
CA ILE A 643 -8.73 -14.70 13.31
C ILE A 643 -8.96 -13.71 12.17
N VAL A 644 -7.95 -12.90 11.86
CA VAL A 644 -7.96 -11.97 10.74
C VAL A 644 -6.84 -12.32 9.77
N ALA A 645 -7.17 -12.48 8.49
CA ALA A 645 -6.23 -12.93 7.46
C ALA A 645 -5.43 -14.19 7.82
N GLY A 646 -6.02 -15.08 8.63
CA GLY A 646 -5.39 -16.32 9.11
C GLY A 646 -4.43 -16.16 10.30
N VAL A 647 -4.37 -14.97 10.90
CA VAL A 647 -3.60 -14.68 12.11
C VAL A 647 -4.57 -14.61 13.29
N PRO A 648 -4.39 -15.41 14.36
CA PRO A 648 -5.14 -15.25 15.59
C PRO A 648 -4.54 -14.11 16.42
N PHE A 649 -5.37 -13.17 16.85
CA PHE A 649 -4.98 -12.08 17.75
C PHE A 649 -5.49 -12.38 19.16
N ARG A 650 -4.61 -12.24 20.15
CA ARG A 650 -4.87 -12.62 21.56
C ARG A 650 -4.55 -11.46 22.48
N THR A 651 -5.19 -11.43 23.63
CA THR A 651 -4.75 -10.56 24.75
C THR A 651 -3.28 -10.87 25.02
N ASP A 652 -2.50 -9.84 25.37
CA ASP A 652 -1.06 -9.85 25.59
C ASP A 652 -0.20 -10.09 24.32
N ASP A 653 -0.79 -10.07 23.13
CA ASP A 653 0.02 -10.09 21.92
C ASP A 653 0.79 -8.77 21.73
N LYS A 654 2.06 -8.93 21.31
CA LYS A 654 2.84 -7.82 20.76
C LYS A 654 2.46 -7.60 19.30
N LEU A 655 2.11 -6.38 18.96
CA LEU A 655 1.55 -6.00 17.67
C LEU A 655 2.39 -4.93 16.98
N VAL A 656 2.26 -4.86 15.66
CA VAL A 656 2.86 -3.78 14.85
C VAL A 656 1.84 -3.26 13.85
N ASN A 657 1.64 -1.95 13.81
CA ASN A 657 0.79 -1.33 12.80
C ASN A 657 1.47 -1.30 11.43
N GLY A 658 0.71 -1.60 10.37
CA GLY A 658 1.17 -1.63 8.99
C GLY A 658 0.79 -0.41 8.13
N LYS A 659 -0.05 0.50 8.65
CA LYS A 659 -0.53 1.67 7.89
C LYS A 659 -0.59 2.92 8.78
N ASN A 660 -0.35 4.07 8.18
CA ASN A 660 -0.64 5.35 8.84
C ASN A 660 -2.14 5.57 8.93
N GLY A 661 -2.62 6.10 10.06
CA GLY A 661 -4.03 6.41 10.26
C GLY A 661 -4.30 7.03 11.61
N THR A 662 -5.57 7.16 11.97
CA THR A 662 -6.03 7.61 13.28
C THR A 662 -6.81 6.49 13.96
N ALA A 663 -6.81 6.48 15.30
CA ALA A 663 -7.62 5.58 16.08
C ALA A 663 -8.21 6.30 17.29
N LEU A 664 -9.36 5.87 17.75
CA LEU A 664 -10.04 6.46 18.90
C LEU A 664 -9.33 6.06 20.19
N LYS A 665 -9.06 7.05 21.05
CA LYS A 665 -8.50 6.83 22.36
C LYS A 665 -9.54 6.30 23.32
N VAL A 666 -9.11 5.41 24.20
CA VAL A 666 -9.93 4.88 25.29
C VAL A 666 -9.25 5.09 26.64
N ASP A 667 -10.06 5.13 27.68
CA ASP A 667 -9.57 5.09 29.05
C ASP A 667 -9.01 3.68 29.34
N PRO A 668 -7.78 3.56 29.85
CA PRO A 668 -7.17 2.25 30.09
C PRO A 668 -7.89 1.38 31.13
N ALA A 669 -8.61 2.00 32.09
CA ALA A 669 -9.29 1.27 33.15
C ALA A 669 -10.71 0.85 32.77
N THR A 670 -11.47 1.76 32.13
CA THR A 670 -12.89 1.53 31.80
C THR A 670 -13.10 1.05 30.37
N LYS A 671 -12.11 1.20 29.48
CA LYS A 671 -12.21 0.92 28.03
C LYS A 671 -13.24 1.78 27.29
N GLU A 672 -13.75 2.83 27.93
CA GLU A 672 -14.67 3.77 27.33
C GLU A 672 -13.94 4.79 26.45
N PHE A 673 -14.59 5.23 25.37
CA PHE A 673 -14.02 6.23 24.46
C PHE A 673 -13.82 7.56 25.15
N LEU A 674 -12.62 8.11 25.07
CA LEU A 674 -12.33 9.43 25.60
C LEU A 674 -12.99 10.53 24.77
N ARG A 675 -13.56 11.52 25.44
CA ARG A 675 -14.21 12.69 24.85
C ARG A 675 -13.57 13.99 25.33
N ASN A 676 -13.56 14.99 24.47
CA ASN A 676 -13.12 16.33 24.84
C ASN A 676 -14.22 17.11 25.58
N THR A 677 -13.91 18.33 26.02
CA THR A 677 -14.85 19.22 26.72
C THR A 677 -16.11 19.58 25.91
N SER A 678 -16.10 19.37 24.61
CA SER A 678 -17.24 19.58 23.68
C SER A 678 -17.92 18.28 23.27
N ASP A 679 -17.71 17.21 24.02
CA ASP A 679 -18.28 15.84 23.80
C ASP A 679 -17.86 15.14 22.48
N TYR A 680 -16.84 15.62 21.79
CA TYR A 680 -16.28 14.93 20.61
C TYR A 680 -15.30 13.84 21.02
N LEU A 681 -15.32 12.70 20.30
CA LEU A 681 -14.37 11.61 20.48
C LEU A 681 -12.92 12.06 20.23
N ILE A 682 -12.04 11.69 21.14
CA ILE A 682 -10.61 12.01 21.02
C ILE A 682 -9.93 10.90 20.21
N SER A 683 -9.29 11.28 19.12
CA SER A 683 -8.46 10.38 18.33
C SER A 683 -6.96 10.64 18.53
N THR A 684 -6.14 9.67 18.17
CA THR A 684 -4.69 9.80 18.11
C THR A 684 -4.18 9.28 16.77
N TYR A 685 -3.10 9.86 16.31
CA TYR A 685 -2.42 9.36 15.12
C TYR A 685 -1.66 8.07 15.46
N VAL A 686 -1.80 7.05 14.62
CA VAL A 686 -1.10 5.77 14.72
C VAL A 686 -0.21 5.60 13.49
N ALA A 687 1.07 5.53 13.71
CA ALA A 687 2.06 5.46 12.65
C ALA A 687 2.22 4.06 12.07
N ASN A 688 2.62 3.95 10.80
CA ASN A 688 3.15 2.69 10.26
C ASN A 688 4.44 2.33 11.00
N GLY A 689 4.53 1.08 11.47
CA GLY A 689 5.62 0.59 12.32
C GLY A 689 5.43 0.88 13.82
N GLU A 690 4.33 1.51 14.22
CA GLU A 690 3.98 1.68 15.64
C GLU A 690 3.82 0.31 16.30
N ILE A 691 4.47 0.15 17.46
CA ILE A 691 4.33 -1.06 18.29
C ILE A 691 3.19 -0.83 19.28
N GLY A 692 2.40 -1.87 19.48
CA GLY A 692 1.34 -1.89 20.47
C GLY A 692 1.24 -3.24 21.15
N TYR A 693 0.50 -3.28 22.24
CA TYR A 693 0.27 -4.49 23.05
C TYR A 693 -1.23 -4.65 23.23
N ALA A 694 -1.76 -5.80 22.85
CA ALA A 694 -3.18 -6.09 23.04
C ALA A 694 -3.48 -6.24 24.52
N THR A 695 -4.25 -5.32 25.10
CA THR A 695 -4.61 -5.33 26.51
C THR A 695 -5.89 -6.10 26.78
N GLN A 696 -6.78 -6.15 25.80
CA GLN A 696 -8.05 -6.86 25.90
C GLN A 696 -8.60 -7.13 24.49
N VAL A 697 -9.23 -8.27 24.33
CA VAL A 697 -10.02 -8.63 23.17
C VAL A 697 -11.46 -8.82 23.64
N ASP A 698 -12.40 -8.03 23.10
CA ASP A 698 -13.79 -8.05 23.51
C ASP A 698 -14.73 -7.85 22.32
N GLY A 699 -15.55 -8.87 22.05
CA GLY A 699 -16.57 -8.86 21.01
C GLY A 699 -16.04 -8.54 19.63
N ASP A 700 -16.31 -7.33 19.14
CA ASP A 700 -15.92 -6.82 17.82
C ASP A 700 -14.68 -5.91 17.84
N ARG A 701 -14.00 -5.77 19.00
CA ARG A 701 -12.90 -4.84 19.22
C ARG A 701 -11.72 -5.49 19.94
N MET A 702 -10.56 -4.90 19.69
CA MET A 702 -9.34 -5.15 20.45
C MET A 702 -8.84 -3.80 20.99
N PHE A 703 -8.44 -3.80 22.24
CA PHE A 703 -7.81 -2.63 22.87
C PHE A 703 -6.31 -2.80 22.81
N VAL A 704 -5.63 -1.76 22.37
CA VAL A 704 -4.19 -1.78 22.13
C VAL A 704 -3.53 -0.62 22.84
N GLN A 705 -2.63 -0.94 23.76
CA GLN A 705 -1.75 0.05 24.38
C GLN A 705 -0.56 0.30 23.45
N LEU A 706 -0.40 1.52 22.97
CA LEU A 706 0.73 1.94 22.16
C LEU A 706 1.99 2.14 22.99
N ASP A 707 3.17 2.05 22.37
CA ASP A 707 4.46 2.40 23.01
C ASP A 707 4.45 3.83 23.57
N SER A 708 3.70 4.75 22.97
CA SER A 708 3.48 6.12 23.44
C SER A 708 2.69 6.23 24.75
N GLY A 709 2.22 5.10 25.30
CA GLY A 709 1.48 5.02 26.56
C GLY A 709 -0.02 5.28 26.44
N CYS A 710 -0.52 5.67 25.26
CA CYS A 710 -1.96 5.83 25.06
C CYS A 710 -2.61 4.52 24.64
N GLU A 711 -3.87 4.30 25.05
CA GLU A 711 -4.64 3.13 24.64
C GLU A 711 -5.69 3.51 23.61
N ILE A 712 -5.87 2.64 22.62
CA ILE A 712 -6.77 2.82 21.48
C ILE A 712 -7.69 1.60 21.31
N ALA A 713 -8.84 1.85 20.68
CA ALA A 713 -9.74 0.77 20.23
C ALA A 713 -9.51 0.47 18.74
N VAL A 714 -9.35 -0.81 18.44
CA VAL A 714 -9.17 -1.36 17.10
C VAL A 714 -10.37 -2.23 16.77
N LYS A 715 -11.10 -1.95 15.69
CA LYS A 715 -12.29 -2.69 15.28
C LYS A 715 -11.94 -3.93 14.45
N PHE A 716 -12.64 -5.05 14.70
CA PHE A 716 -12.55 -6.26 13.85
C PHE A 716 -13.44 -6.17 12.61
N ARG A 717 -14.58 -5.46 12.74
CA ARG A 717 -15.59 -5.29 11.66
C ARG A 717 -16.18 -3.88 11.71
N THR A 718 -16.69 -3.42 10.59
CA THR A 718 -17.53 -2.22 10.54
C THR A 718 -18.92 -2.52 11.12
N GLU A 719 -19.66 -1.49 11.58
CA GLU A 719 -21.00 -1.60 12.15
C GLU A 719 -22.01 -2.32 11.24
N ASP A 720 -21.77 -2.36 9.92
CA ASP A 720 -22.59 -3.07 8.93
C ASP A 720 -22.19 -4.53 8.70
N GLY A 721 -21.34 -5.14 9.54
CA GLY A 721 -20.91 -6.53 9.40
C GLY A 721 -19.96 -6.80 8.22
N LYS A 722 -19.56 -5.76 7.49
CA LYS A 722 -18.54 -5.83 6.43
C LYS A 722 -17.16 -5.77 7.07
N ALA A 723 -16.24 -6.60 6.58
CA ALA A 723 -14.84 -6.46 6.96
C ALA A 723 -14.37 -5.04 6.60
N ALA A 724 -13.54 -4.44 7.46
CA ALA A 724 -13.06 -3.05 7.33
C ALA A 724 -12.22 -2.75 6.06
N ASN A 725 -12.45 -3.48 4.97
CA ASN A 725 -11.81 -3.32 3.65
C ASN A 725 -12.64 -2.52 2.64
N ASP A 726 -13.78 -1.93 3.06
CA ASP A 726 -14.54 -1.08 2.15
C ASP A 726 -13.81 0.26 1.98
N SER A 727 -13.46 0.56 0.74
CA SER A 727 -12.73 1.76 0.28
C SER A 727 -13.48 3.09 0.48
N ASN A 728 -14.55 3.10 1.28
CA ASN A 728 -15.36 4.26 1.65
C ASN A 728 -15.35 4.57 3.15
N VAL A 729 -14.53 3.90 3.95
CA VAL A 729 -14.22 4.39 5.31
C VAL A 729 -13.20 5.50 5.12
N ASP A 730 -13.52 6.68 5.62
CA ASP A 730 -12.65 7.85 5.61
C ASP A 730 -11.21 7.42 5.93
N SER A 731 -10.26 7.90 5.14
CA SER A 731 -8.82 7.62 5.25
C SER A 731 -8.25 7.88 6.66
N ASP A 732 -9.02 8.51 7.53
CA ASP A 732 -8.66 8.87 8.89
C ASP A 732 -8.81 7.74 9.91
N ASP A 733 -9.49 6.64 9.61
CA ASP A 733 -9.71 5.52 10.55
C ASP A 733 -8.80 4.29 10.30
N ALA A 734 -7.79 4.40 9.43
CA ALA A 734 -6.97 3.25 9.03
C ALA A 734 -6.17 2.61 10.19
N GLY A 735 -5.73 3.39 11.17
CA GLY A 735 -5.04 2.90 12.36
C GLY A 735 -5.95 2.21 13.38
N GLY A 736 -7.26 2.46 13.30
CA GLY A 736 -8.28 1.84 14.16
C GLY A 736 -8.89 0.56 13.61
N SER A 737 -8.39 0.04 12.49
CA SER A 737 -8.83 -1.23 11.87
C SER A 737 -7.82 -2.35 12.12
N LEU A 738 -8.29 -3.53 12.52
CA LEU A 738 -7.44 -4.70 12.74
C LEU A 738 -6.70 -5.14 11.46
N SER A 739 -7.24 -4.87 10.29
CA SER A 739 -6.57 -5.17 9.01
C SER A 739 -5.26 -4.42 8.79
N SER A 740 -5.01 -3.36 9.56
CA SER A 740 -3.74 -2.63 9.54
C SER A 740 -2.70 -3.15 10.53
N TRP A 741 -3.08 -4.04 11.43
CA TRP A 741 -2.21 -4.60 12.47
C TRP A 741 -1.73 -6.00 12.12
N ASP A 742 -0.54 -6.33 12.59
CA ASP A 742 0.10 -7.63 12.46
C ASP A 742 0.83 -7.98 13.77
N LEU A 743 1.21 -9.24 13.95
CA LEU A 743 2.04 -9.63 15.08
C LEU A 743 3.41 -8.96 15.04
N GLY A 744 3.89 -8.53 16.19
CA GLY A 744 5.09 -7.71 16.37
C GLY A 744 6.25 -8.38 17.10
N TYR A 745 6.17 -9.68 17.44
CA TYR A 745 7.26 -10.39 18.10
C TYR A 745 8.54 -10.39 17.27
N ALA A 746 8.41 -10.59 15.95
CA ALA A 746 9.47 -10.40 14.97
C ALA A 746 9.06 -9.34 13.94
N ILE A 747 10.00 -8.45 13.60
CA ILE A 747 9.81 -7.39 12.59
C ILE A 747 10.95 -7.41 11.57
N SER A 748 10.71 -6.80 10.39
CA SER A 748 11.78 -6.62 9.41
C SER A 748 12.72 -5.49 9.85
N CYS A 749 13.97 -5.57 9.40
CA CYS A 749 14.97 -4.54 9.68
C CYS A 749 14.51 -3.13 9.23
N HIS A 750 13.79 -3.03 8.11
CA HIS A 750 13.20 -1.75 7.66
C HIS A 750 12.18 -1.20 8.66
N LYS A 751 11.32 -2.04 9.22
CA LYS A 751 10.33 -1.62 10.25
C LYS A 751 10.99 -1.29 11.59
N SER A 752 12.20 -1.76 11.85
CA SER A 752 12.96 -1.44 13.07
C SER A 752 13.62 -0.05 13.02
N GLN A 753 13.73 0.55 11.83
CA GLN A 753 14.31 1.88 11.68
C GLN A 753 13.55 2.91 12.53
N GLY A 754 14.29 3.81 13.16
CA GLY A 754 13.75 4.74 14.12
C GLY A 754 13.35 4.11 15.48
N SER A 755 13.54 2.80 15.72
CA SER A 755 13.26 2.13 17.00
C SER A 755 14.54 1.60 17.66
N GLU A 756 14.47 1.36 18.97
CA GLU A 756 15.54 0.79 19.76
C GLU A 756 14.97 -0.01 20.93
N TRP A 757 15.63 -1.10 21.28
CA TRP A 757 15.28 -1.97 22.40
C TRP A 757 16.48 -2.25 23.27
N ARG A 758 16.26 -2.66 24.50
CA ARG A 758 17.34 -3.04 25.40
C ARG A 758 18.12 -4.22 24.85
N GLU A 759 17.43 -5.25 24.40
CA GLU A 759 18.02 -6.41 23.75
C GLU A 759 17.42 -6.64 22.37
N VAL A 760 18.27 -6.94 21.40
CA VAL A 760 17.86 -7.23 20.03
C VAL A 760 18.40 -8.58 19.59
N LEU A 761 17.52 -9.39 19.03
CA LEU A 761 17.82 -10.71 18.48
C LEU A 761 17.75 -10.63 16.95
N THR A 762 18.88 -10.57 16.28
CA THR A 762 18.96 -10.51 14.83
C THR A 762 19.16 -11.89 14.24
N VAL A 763 18.17 -12.37 13.50
CA VAL A 763 18.19 -13.69 12.84
C VAL A 763 18.88 -13.57 11.49
N LEU A 764 19.99 -14.31 11.35
CA LEU A 764 20.83 -14.36 10.14
C LEU A 764 20.32 -15.50 9.23
N ASP A 765 19.43 -15.17 8.30
CA ASP A 765 18.86 -16.14 7.35
C ASP A 765 19.85 -16.45 6.22
N PRO A 766 20.30 -17.72 6.04
CA PRO A 766 21.25 -18.10 5.00
C PRO A 766 20.61 -18.27 3.62
N SER A 767 19.28 -18.10 3.50
CA SER A 767 18.57 -18.33 2.26
C SER A 767 18.99 -17.37 1.14
N TYR A 768 18.80 -17.80 -0.11
CA TYR A 768 19.11 -16.95 -1.27
C TYR A 768 18.31 -15.64 -1.27
N GLY A 769 17.03 -15.69 -0.85
CA GLY A 769 16.21 -14.49 -0.75
C GLY A 769 16.74 -13.47 0.25
N ALA A 770 17.21 -13.95 1.41
CA ALA A 770 17.83 -13.08 2.42
C ALA A 770 19.14 -12.48 1.91
N LYS A 771 20.00 -13.26 1.23
CA LYS A 771 21.26 -12.76 0.64
C LYS A 771 21.07 -11.63 -0.37
N MET A 772 19.91 -11.56 -1.02
CA MET A 772 19.57 -10.46 -1.95
C MET A 772 19.17 -9.16 -1.25
N VAL A 773 18.80 -9.25 0.03
CA VAL A 773 18.29 -8.11 0.83
C VAL A 773 19.31 -7.66 1.87
N CYS A 774 20.06 -8.61 2.42
CA CYS A 774 21.00 -8.39 3.51
C CYS A 774 22.37 -8.00 2.95
N ASP A 775 22.70 -6.75 3.14
CA ASP A 775 24.00 -6.18 2.87
C ASP A 775 24.63 -5.61 4.16
N ARG A 776 25.77 -4.97 4.02
CA ARG A 776 26.46 -4.29 5.11
C ARG A 776 25.59 -3.26 5.83
N ALA A 777 24.78 -2.50 5.09
CA ALA A 777 23.89 -1.50 5.66
C ALA A 777 22.74 -2.16 6.46
N TRP A 778 22.27 -3.31 5.99
CA TRP A 778 21.27 -4.10 6.72
C TRP A 778 21.81 -4.58 8.07
N LEU A 779 23.00 -5.19 8.06
CA LEU A 779 23.65 -5.69 9.29
C LEU A 779 23.97 -4.55 10.26
N TYR A 780 24.52 -3.45 9.76
CA TYR A 780 24.76 -2.23 10.53
C TYR A 780 23.47 -1.71 11.18
N THR A 781 22.40 -1.61 10.39
CA THR A 781 21.10 -1.13 10.89
C THR A 781 20.53 -2.05 11.97
N ALA A 782 20.57 -3.37 11.76
CA ALA A 782 20.04 -4.34 12.71
C ALA A 782 20.82 -4.31 14.04
N ILE A 783 22.14 -4.34 14.00
CA ILE A 783 23.00 -4.31 15.20
C ILE A 783 22.81 -2.99 15.98
N SER A 784 22.63 -1.90 15.28
CA SER A 784 22.47 -0.57 15.88
C SER A 784 21.13 -0.36 16.59
N ARG A 785 20.22 -1.32 16.56
CA ARG A 785 18.91 -1.24 17.27
C ARG A 785 19.00 -1.60 18.74
N ALA A 786 20.02 -2.33 19.16
CA ALA A 786 20.23 -2.72 20.55
C ALA A 786 20.83 -1.56 21.37
N ARG A 787 20.27 -1.33 22.56
CA ARG A 787 20.84 -0.39 23.54
C ARG A 787 21.85 -1.09 24.47
N ASP A 788 21.48 -2.25 25.01
CA ASP A 788 22.27 -2.95 26.01
C ASP A 788 22.99 -4.16 25.40
N VAL A 789 22.27 -5.10 24.77
CA VAL A 789 22.84 -6.35 24.24
C VAL A 789 22.29 -6.66 22.86
N GLN A 790 23.18 -7.01 21.94
CA GLN A 790 22.84 -7.52 20.62
C GLN A 790 23.17 -9.02 20.54
N HIS A 791 22.19 -9.82 20.16
CA HIS A 791 22.33 -11.23 19.86
C HIS A 791 22.23 -11.44 18.34
N LEU A 792 23.24 -12.03 17.73
CA LEU A 792 23.21 -12.52 16.35
C LEU A 792 22.93 -14.02 16.39
N ILE A 793 21.92 -14.49 15.67
CA ILE A 793 21.47 -15.90 15.70
C ILE A 793 21.61 -16.47 14.28
N GLY A 794 22.52 -17.42 14.11
CA GLY A 794 22.82 -18.03 12.82
C GLY A 794 24.29 -18.37 12.64
N ALA A 795 24.72 -18.62 11.39
CA ALA A 795 26.11 -18.93 11.09
C ALA A 795 26.96 -17.64 10.95
N ARG A 796 28.18 -17.66 11.50
CA ARG A 796 29.14 -16.58 11.35
C ARG A 796 29.39 -16.22 9.87
N SER A 797 29.53 -17.23 9.03
CA SER A 797 29.74 -17.07 7.58
C SER A 797 28.60 -16.31 6.91
N THR A 798 27.36 -16.37 7.41
CA THR A 798 26.23 -15.59 6.89
C THR A 798 26.41 -14.12 7.20
N ALA A 799 26.86 -13.76 8.41
CA ALA A 799 27.12 -12.38 8.78
C ALA A 799 28.36 -11.80 8.06
N ASP A 800 29.41 -12.60 7.86
CA ASP A 800 30.63 -12.16 7.18
C ASP A 800 30.41 -11.98 5.65
N ALA A 801 29.36 -12.60 5.09
CA ALA A 801 28.96 -12.44 3.68
C ALA A 801 28.11 -11.20 3.43
N MET A 802 27.59 -10.57 4.47
CA MET A 802 26.87 -9.30 4.43
C MET A 802 27.84 -8.11 4.48
#